data_0f63d063b96251d221e5842c0aabd698
#
_entry.id   0f63d063b96251d221e5842c0aabd698
#
_cell.length_a   1.000
_cell.length_b   1.000
_cell.length_c   1.000
_cell.angle_alpha   90.00
_cell.angle_beta   90.00
_cell.angle_gamma   90.00
#
_symmetry.space_group_name_H-M   'P 1'
#
loop_
_entity.id
_entity.type
_entity.pdbx_description
1 polymer ?
#
loop_
_entity_poly.entity_id
_entity_poly.type
_entity_poly.pdbx_seq_one_letter_code
_entity_poly.pdbx_strand_id
1 'polypeptide(L)'
;MAAASIDGVVQTGDGAQARVLAGAVALEPPAAVDAPQAGLSGLPRPAVRTFVGRDEQLAELDRLVHAGAGVVAQAVHGLGGVGKSELALQYATRHRARYRVVWWMLADSPDAIEAGLADLAFRLHPDVQVIATQAEAAIWALSWLHSHDGWLLVLDNVEHRRDVEPLLGQLAGGHVLLTTRLDVGWEDITDGCLRLEVLTPADAVALLARLSGQHDPATAGVLAGELGCLPLALQQAGAYLRQTRTPMARYLQQLRDDPARTLAAVAAGDDAQRAVARIWTVTIDRITGHTPLALRLLRLVSCMAPGNVPRDLFTPAANPVGEPADVDAALGVLASYNLITLTSDSVSTHRLVQAVTIAQLRQPVPEPHPNTTDASLPGPLPAQTWDDVLHAAVDLLTRGAPPGDPGTAVVGWPRWAALSPHVAALADRCPDDIGGIDLAWLLGETALYDSTQGRYHQALQHKRRALAITEATLGPDHPKVAIMLNNLAVSLADLGRAGEAEPLQRRALAITEAALGPDHPNVAIRLNNLALSLRTLGRAGEAEPLQRRALAITEAALGPDHLKAATRLDNLALSLRTLGRAGEAEPLQRRALAITEAALGPDHPDVAIRLNNLATGLYVLGRAEEAEPLQRRALAITEAALGPDHPNVATTLDNLALSVADLGRAGDAEPLQRRALAIAEVALGPDHPDVAIRLNNLATSLYVLGRPGDAEPLQRRALAITEVALGPDHPNVAIMLDNLALSVADLGRAGDAEPLQRRALAITEAALGPDHPSTAIRLNNLANSLRALGRSRDAEPLLRRAAEIPRHRSA
;
A
#
# COMPACT_ATOMS: atom_id res chain seq x y z
N MET A 1 4.91 23.14 36.27
CA MET A 1 5.24 22.76 34.89
C MET A 1 4.49 21.46 34.60
N ALA A 2 3.49 21.47 33.75
CA ALA A 2 2.74 20.27 33.40
C ALA A 2 3.52 19.56 32.29
N ALA A 3 4.13 18.43 32.62
CA ALA A 3 4.67 17.53 31.63
C ALA A 3 3.50 17.03 30.78
N ALA A 4 3.46 17.39 29.49
CA ALA A 4 2.59 16.74 28.55
C ALA A 4 2.98 15.25 28.51
N SER A 5 2.10 14.35 28.95
CA SER A 5 2.31 12.92 28.82
C SER A 5 2.34 12.58 27.34
N ILE A 6 3.53 12.40 26.80
CA ILE A 6 3.70 11.86 25.46
C ILE A 6 3.61 10.36 25.63
N ASP A 7 2.43 9.81 25.37
CA ASP A 7 2.25 8.39 25.18
C ASP A 7 2.92 8.00 23.85
N GLY A 8 4.23 7.74 23.92
CA GLY A 8 4.94 7.03 22.86
C GLY A 8 4.29 5.65 22.77
N VAL A 9 3.45 5.45 21.78
CA VAL A 9 2.82 4.16 21.50
C VAL A 9 3.91 3.21 21.03
N VAL A 10 4.49 2.47 21.96
CA VAL A 10 5.17 1.24 21.61
C VAL A 10 4.07 0.21 21.40
N GLN A 11 3.75 -0.04 20.14
CA GLN A 11 2.83 -1.12 19.77
C GLN A 11 3.41 -2.46 20.23
N THR A 12 2.88 -2.99 21.32
CA THR A 12 3.09 -4.37 21.74
C THR A 12 1.83 -5.17 21.46
N GLY A 13 1.49 -5.32 20.17
CA GLY A 13 0.52 -6.33 19.73
C GLY A 13 1.24 -7.68 19.53
N ASP A 14 0.53 -8.79 19.64
CA ASP A 14 1.03 -10.16 19.39
C ASP A 14 1.50 -10.40 17.93
N GLY A 15 1.80 -9.38 17.15
CA GLY A 15 2.34 -9.37 15.81
C GLY A 15 3.49 -8.39 15.58
N ALA A 16 3.90 -7.60 16.58
CA ALA A 16 5.07 -6.73 16.46
C ALA A 16 6.35 -7.56 16.65
N GLN A 17 6.73 -8.32 15.62
CA GLN A 17 8.06 -8.88 15.54
C GLN A 17 9.02 -7.80 15.05
N ALA A 18 10.06 -7.52 15.87
CA ALA A 18 11.16 -6.67 15.45
C ALA A 18 11.78 -7.26 14.17
N ARG A 19 11.85 -6.46 13.10
CA ARG A 19 12.66 -6.81 11.93
C ARG A 19 14.10 -6.93 12.39
N VAL A 20 14.63 -8.13 12.46
CA VAL A 20 16.08 -8.35 12.59
C VAL A 20 16.65 -8.19 11.19
N LEU A 21 17.05 -6.98 10.83
CA LEU A 21 17.87 -6.72 9.65
C LEU A 21 19.32 -7.04 10.03
N ALA A 22 19.87 -8.06 9.42
CA ALA A 22 21.30 -8.38 9.52
C ALA A 22 22.11 -7.29 8.83
N GLY A 23 22.88 -6.51 9.60
CA GLY A 23 23.87 -5.55 9.14
C GLY A 23 23.25 -4.29 8.55
N ALA A 24 23.35 -3.16 9.25
CA ALA A 24 22.97 -1.85 8.72
C ALA A 24 23.90 -1.45 7.56
N VAL A 25 23.47 -1.71 6.34
CA VAL A 25 24.01 -1.02 5.17
C VAL A 25 23.26 0.30 5.10
N ALA A 26 23.92 1.40 5.37
CA ALA A 26 23.35 2.73 5.14
C ALA A 26 23.13 2.88 3.63
N LEU A 27 21.90 3.15 3.21
CA LEU A 27 21.60 3.46 1.80
C LEU A 27 22.38 4.71 1.39
N GLU A 28 23.08 4.64 0.25
CA GLU A 28 23.65 5.83 -0.35
C GLU A 28 22.54 6.83 -0.70
N PRO A 29 22.77 8.13 -0.43
CA PRO A 29 21.79 9.15 -0.81
C PRO A 29 21.48 9.08 -2.30
N PRO A 30 20.21 9.22 -2.74
CA PRO A 30 19.84 9.10 -4.16
C PRO A 30 20.67 9.97 -5.08
N ALA A 31 21.02 11.19 -4.65
CA ALA A 31 21.86 12.13 -5.42
C ALA A 31 23.32 11.67 -5.61
N ALA A 32 23.80 10.69 -4.84
CA ALA A 32 25.16 10.16 -4.96
C ALA A 32 25.25 8.91 -5.85
N VAL A 33 24.10 8.31 -6.21
CA VAL A 33 24.03 7.09 -7.02
C VAL A 33 23.91 7.43 -8.50
N ASP A 34 24.96 7.19 -9.25
CA ASP A 34 24.94 7.38 -10.71
C ASP A 34 24.16 6.28 -11.44
N ALA A 35 23.51 6.64 -12.55
CA ALA A 35 22.97 5.64 -13.46
C ALA A 35 24.09 4.75 -14.03
N PRO A 36 23.84 3.43 -14.25
CA PRO A 36 24.84 2.54 -14.83
C PRO A 36 25.41 3.10 -16.15
N GLN A 37 26.74 3.02 -16.35
CA GLN A 37 27.41 3.56 -17.54
C GLN A 37 26.87 2.99 -18.87
N ALA A 38 26.39 1.73 -18.86
CA ALA A 38 25.73 1.09 -20.00
C ALA A 38 24.30 1.58 -20.26
N GLY A 39 23.80 2.48 -19.42
CA GLY A 39 22.40 2.91 -19.39
C GLY A 39 21.47 1.84 -18.78
N LEU A 40 20.40 2.30 -18.11
CA LEU A 40 19.35 1.42 -17.56
C LEU A 40 18.12 1.44 -18.49
N SER A 41 17.55 0.26 -18.75
CA SER A 41 16.32 0.15 -19.53
C SER A 41 15.38 -0.88 -18.90
N GLY A 42 14.21 -0.42 -18.47
CA GLY A 42 13.11 -1.22 -17.96
C GLY A 42 11.94 -1.29 -18.93
N LEU A 43 12.18 -1.52 -20.21
CA LEU A 43 11.10 -1.67 -21.20
C LEU A 43 10.42 -3.05 -21.05
N PRO A 44 9.07 -3.12 -21.14
CA PRO A 44 8.29 -4.34 -20.84
C PRO A 44 8.52 -5.45 -21.87
N ARG A 45 8.85 -5.09 -23.11
CA ARG A 45 9.09 -6.02 -24.23
C ARG A 45 9.84 -5.31 -25.36
N PRO A 46 10.40 -6.04 -26.33
CA PRO A 46 10.89 -5.43 -27.57
C PRO A 46 9.74 -4.77 -28.35
N ALA A 47 10.01 -3.65 -28.98
CA ALA A 47 9.08 -3.01 -29.88
C ALA A 47 8.78 -3.91 -31.09
N VAL A 48 7.56 -3.88 -31.62
CA VAL A 48 7.17 -4.71 -32.77
C VAL A 48 7.97 -4.33 -34.00
N ARG A 49 8.45 -5.35 -34.75
CA ARG A 49 9.23 -5.12 -35.99
C ARG A 49 8.38 -4.56 -37.13
N THR A 50 7.08 -4.88 -37.16
CA THR A 50 6.14 -4.43 -38.18
C THR A 50 5.35 -3.24 -37.60
N PHE A 51 5.89 -2.04 -37.78
CA PHE A 51 5.27 -0.79 -37.37
C PHE A 51 5.02 0.04 -38.63
N VAL A 52 3.77 0.45 -38.88
CA VAL A 52 3.33 1.06 -40.13
C VAL A 52 2.45 2.26 -39.84
N GLY A 53 2.60 3.34 -40.61
CA GLY A 53 1.65 4.48 -40.66
C GLY A 53 1.69 5.37 -39.40
N ARG A 54 2.82 5.46 -38.69
CA ARG A 54 2.96 6.26 -37.47
C ARG A 54 4.24 7.11 -37.41
N ASP A 55 4.93 7.26 -38.53
CA ASP A 55 6.19 8.00 -38.57
C ASP A 55 6.02 9.49 -38.32
N GLU A 56 4.89 10.08 -38.77
CA GLU A 56 4.54 11.48 -38.49
C GLU A 56 4.24 11.69 -37.00
N GLN A 57 3.50 10.79 -36.37
CA GLN A 57 3.19 10.85 -34.94
C GLN A 57 4.45 10.66 -34.08
N LEU A 58 5.39 9.81 -34.50
CA LEU A 58 6.68 9.68 -33.83
C LEU A 58 7.54 10.93 -33.95
N ALA A 59 7.57 11.55 -35.12
CA ALA A 59 8.27 12.81 -35.35
C ALA A 59 7.63 13.97 -34.57
N GLU A 60 6.30 14.00 -34.47
CA GLU A 60 5.56 14.96 -33.65
C GLU A 60 5.93 14.79 -32.17
N LEU A 61 5.86 13.56 -31.67
CA LEU A 61 6.20 13.24 -30.27
C LEU A 61 7.65 13.63 -29.97
N ASP A 62 8.59 13.38 -30.90
CA ASP A 62 10.01 13.79 -30.75
C ASP A 62 10.15 15.32 -30.66
N ARG A 63 9.39 16.09 -31.45
CA ARG A 63 9.36 17.54 -31.36
C ARG A 63 8.79 18.04 -30.04
N LEU A 64 7.69 17.46 -29.60
CA LEU A 64 7.01 17.86 -28.37
C LEU A 64 7.87 17.58 -27.13
N VAL A 65 8.52 16.40 -27.05
CA VAL A 65 9.43 16.02 -25.96
C VAL A 65 10.65 16.94 -25.86
N HIS A 66 11.08 17.55 -26.97
CA HIS A 66 12.25 18.42 -26.99
C HIS A 66 11.94 19.94 -27.01
N ALA A 67 10.67 20.32 -26.93
CA ALA A 67 10.25 21.73 -27.02
C ALA A 67 10.37 22.52 -25.72
N GLY A 68 10.46 21.85 -24.57
CA GLY A 68 10.46 22.44 -23.24
C GLY A 68 11.83 22.45 -22.55
N ALA A 69 11.99 23.30 -21.52
CA ALA A 69 13.11 23.26 -20.59
C ALA A 69 12.61 22.75 -19.21
N GLY A 70 13.35 21.82 -18.62
CA GLY A 70 12.96 21.18 -17.34
C GLY A 70 12.31 19.81 -17.56
N VAL A 71 11.36 19.40 -16.71
CA VAL A 71 10.55 18.19 -16.92
C VAL A 71 9.57 18.46 -18.05
N VAL A 72 9.64 17.67 -19.13
CA VAL A 72 8.69 17.75 -20.24
C VAL A 72 7.77 16.54 -20.19
N ALA A 73 6.51 16.74 -19.87
CA ALA A 73 5.47 15.72 -19.83
C ALA A 73 4.62 15.77 -21.11
N GLN A 74 4.42 14.60 -21.76
CA GLN A 74 3.62 14.48 -22.99
C GLN A 74 2.55 13.41 -22.83
N ALA A 75 1.31 13.75 -23.16
CA ALA A 75 0.19 12.80 -23.14
C ALA A 75 -0.11 12.26 -24.52
N VAL A 76 -0.15 10.93 -24.66
CA VAL A 76 -0.66 10.23 -25.85
C VAL A 76 -2.03 9.66 -25.52
N HIS A 77 -3.08 10.22 -26.10
CA HIS A 77 -4.46 9.80 -25.84
C HIS A 77 -5.19 9.26 -27.07
N GLY A 78 -6.28 8.55 -26.90
CA GLY A 78 -7.07 7.97 -27.99
C GLY A 78 -7.77 6.67 -27.61
N LEU A 79 -8.50 6.09 -28.53
CA LEU A 79 -9.30 4.87 -28.35
C LEU A 79 -8.48 3.66 -27.87
N GLY A 80 -9.17 2.69 -27.25
CA GLY A 80 -8.57 1.40 -26.89
C GLY A 80 -8.10 0.61 -28.13
N GLY A 81 -6.88 0.05 -28.10
CA GLY A 81 -6.36 -0.73 -29.24
C GLY A 81 -5.81 0.05 -30.42
N VAL A 82 -5.78 1.39 -30.35
CA VAL A 82 -5.25 2.28 -31.40
C VAL A 82 -3.72 2.30 -31.50
N GLY A 83 -3.02 1.73 -30.50
CA GLY A 83 -1.57 1.57 -30.50
C GLY A 83 -0.79 2.61 -29.69
N LYS A 84 -1.39 3.25 -28.67
CA LYS A 84 -0.71 4.25 -27.82
C LYS A 84 0.54 3.70 -27.13
N SER A 85 0.39 2.60 -26.40
CA SER A 85 1.52 1.95 -25.71
C SER A 85 2.58 1.47 -26.70
N GLU A 86 2.19 1.04 -27.91
CA GLU A 86 3.15 0.66 -28.94
C GLU A 86 3.91 1.87 -29.50
N LEU A 87 3.21 3.01 -29.70
CA LEU A 87 3.86 4.26 -30.12
C LEU A 87 4.90 4.74 -29.08
N ALA A 88 4.51 4.71 -27.80
CA ALA A 88 5.40 5.05 -26.69
C ALA A 88 6.62 4.10 -26.63
N LEU A 89 6.39 2.80 -26.83
CA LEU A 89 7.46 1.79 -26.85
C LEU A 89 8.42 1.96 -28.05
N GLN A 90 7.88 2.27 -29.22
CA GLN A 90 8.68 2.58 -30.42
C GLN A 90 9.51 3.84 -30.20
N TYR A 91 8.92 4.89 -29.61
CA TYR A 91 9.63 6.11 -29.24
C TYR A 91 10.78 5.82 -28.26
N ALA A 92 10.48 5.17 -27.15
CA ALA A 92 11.46 4.83 -26.12
C ALA A 92 12.59 3.96 -26.68
N THR A 93 12.27 3.00 -27.56
CA THR A 93 13.26 2.12 -28.18
C THR A 93 14.15 2.87 -29.17
N ARG A 94 13.58 3.70 -30.05
CA ARG A 94 14.33 4.47 -31.08
C ARG A 94 15.25 5.51 -30.47
N HIS A 95 14.83 6.15 -29.38
CA HIS A 95 15.55 7.24 -28.72
C HIS A 95 16.34 6.82 -27.47
N ARG A 96 16.42 5.50 -27.21
CA ARG A 96 17.09 4.96 -26.01
C ARG A 96 18.50 5.52 -25.79
N ALA A 97 19.28 5.69 -26.86
CA ALA A 97 20.68 6.20 -26.79
C ALA A 97 20.80 7.65 -26.30
N ARG A 98 19.70 8.40 -26.25
CA ARG A 98 19.65 9.78 -25.74
C ARG A 98 19.48 9.86 -24.22
N TYR A 99 19.10 8.75 -23.58
CA TYR A 99 18.76 8.69 -22.15
C TYR A 99 19.72 7.78 -21.40
N ARG A 100 20.06 8.18 -20.17
CA ARG A 100 20.80 7.33 -19.22
C ARG A 100 19.90 6.26 -18.63
N VAL A 101 18.63 6.63 -18.36
CA VAL A 101 17.59 5.72 -17.86
C VAL A 101 16.35 5.85 -18.73
N VAL A 102 15.83 4.70 -19.22
CA VAL A 102 14.51 4.59 -19.82
C VAL A 102 13.71 3.63 -18.98
N TRP A 103 12.68 4.13 -18.30
CA TRP A 103 11.90 3.35 -17.37
C TRP A 103 10.43 3.33 -17.75
N TRP A 104 9.87 2.13 -17.81
CA TRP A 104 8.46 1.90 -18.14
C TRP A 104 7.74 1.38 -16.91
N MET A 105 6.61 1.98 -16.55
CA MET A 105 5.75 1.48 -15.48
C MET A 105 4.28 1.53 -15.92
N LEU A 106 3.50 0.61 -15.39
CA LEU A 106 2.05 0.66 -15.45
C LEU A 106 1.58 1.76 -14.49
N ALA A 107 0.62 2.60 -14.94
CA ALA A 107 0.15 3.75 -14.18
C ALA A 107 -1.39 3.79 -14.10
N ASP A 108 -2.01 2.61 -14.03
CA ASP A 108 -3.46 2.45 -13.95
C ASP A 108 -4.01 2.62 -12.52
N SER A 109 -3.13 2.72 -11.54
CA SER A 109 -3.45 2.97 -10.13
C SER A 109 -2.26 3.60 -9.41
N PRO A 110 -2.47 4.30 -8.28
CA PRO A 110 -1.39 4.81 -7.43
C PRO A 110 -0.43 3.71 -6.97
N ASP A 111 -0.95 2.53 -6.62
CA ASP A 111 -0.16 1.39 -6.17
C ASP A 111 0.75 0.84 -7.29
N ALA A 112 0.28 0.85 -8.54
CA ALA A 112 1.09 0.43 -9.69
C ALA A 112 2.22 1.44 -9.97
N ILE A 113 1.96 2.73 -9.80
CA ILE A 113 2.98 3.79 -9.90
C ILE A 113 4.03 3.61 -8.80
N GLU A 114 3.61 3.42 -7.55
CA GLU A 114 4.51 3.19 -6.42
C GLU A 114 5.38 1.93 -6.65
N ALA A 115 4.77 0.83 -7.08
CA ALA A 115 5.50 -0.40 -7.41
C ALA A 115 6.53 -0.18 -8.53
N GLY A 116 6.15 0.54 -9.59
CA GLY A 116 7.05 0.86 -10.71
C GLY A 116 8.23 1.75 -10.32
N LEU A 117 8.02 2.70 -9.39
CA LEU A 117 9.09 3.53 -8.83
C LEU A 117 10.01 2.70 -7.92
N ALA A 118 9.46 1.83 -7.08
CA ALA A 118 10.25 0.94 -6.25
C ALA A 118 11.13 0.00 -7.08
N ASP A 119 10.60 -0.56 -8.17
CA ASP A 119 11.37 -1.38 -9.11
C ASP A 119 12.52 -0.60 -9.76
N LEU A 120 12.31 0.70 -10.06
CA LEU A 120 13.39 1.57 -10.52
C LEU A 120 14.49 1.71 -9.46
N ALA A 121 14.13 1.95 -8.20
CA ALA A 121 15.09 2.03 -7.09
C ALA A 121 15.91 0.74 -6.99
N PHE A 122 15.27 -0.42 -7.01
CA PHE A 122 15.92 -1.74 -6.93
C PHE A 122 16.90 -1.99 -8.09
N ARG A 123 16.62 -1.44 -9.25
CA ARG A 123 17.52 -1.54 -10.43
C ARG A 123 18.67 -0.56 -10.38
N LEU A 124 18.47 0.64 -9.82
CA LEU A 124 19.51 1.63 -9.64
C LEU A 124 20.44 1.26 -8.49
N HIS A 125 19.89 0.77 -7.41
CA HIS A 125 20.61 0.40 -6.18
C HIS A 125 20.01 -0.88 -5.57
N PRO A 126 20.59 -2.06 -5.87
CA PRO A 126 20.03 -3.35 -5.43
C PRO A 126 19.86 -3.49 -3.91
N ASP A 127 20.69 -2.81 -3.10
CA ASP A 127 20.61 -2.88 -1.65
C ASP A 127 19.31 -2.28 -1.11
N VAL A 128 18.67 -1.36 -1.85
CA VAL A 128 17.34 -0.81 -1.52
C VAL A 128 16.31 -1.93 -1.37
N GLN A 129 16.38 -2.97 -2.20
CA GLN A 129 15.47 -4.10 -2.16
C GLN A 129 15.53 -4.89 -0.85
N VAL A 130 16.69 -4.89 -0.20
CA VAL A 130 16.93 -5.64 1.04
C VAL A 130 16.54 -4.82 2.28
N ILE A 131 16.67 -3.49 2.19
CA ILE A 131 16.65 -2.59 3.35
C ILE A 131 15.34 -1.80 3.44
N ALA A 132 14.80 -1.36 2.28
CA ALA A 132 13.65 -0.47 2.20
C ALA A 132 12.33 -1.21 1.93
N THR A 133 11.25 -0.67 2.47
CA THR A 133 9.89 -1.03 2.04
C THR A 133 9.62 -0.53 0.62
N GLN A 134 8.57 -1.02 -0.02
CA GLN A 134 8.20 -0.56 -1.37
C GLN A 134 7.96 0.95 -1.41
N ALA A 135 7.26 1.51 -0.40
CA ALA A 135 6.99 2.94 -0.32
C ALA A 135 8.29 3.76 -0.15
N GLU A 136 9.21 3.33 0.72
CA GLU A 136 10.52 3.97 0.90
C GLU A 136 11.37 3.89 -0.37
N ALA A 137 11.36 2.75 -1.06
CA ALA A 137 12.03 2.58 -2.34
C ALA A 137 11.44 3.50 -3.42
N ALA A 138 10.13 3.68 -3.46
CA ALA A 138 9.47 4.62 -4.37
C ALA A 138 9.87 6.07 -4.07
N ILE A 139 9.92 6.48 -2.81
CA ILE A 139 10.40 7.81 -2.39
C ILE A 139 11.87 8.00 -2.76
N TRP A 140 12.69 6.97 -2.57
CA TRP A 140 14.11 7.00 -2.98
C TRP A 140 14.24 7.20 -4.49
N ALA A 141 13.46 6.47 -5.31
CA ALA A 141 13.44 6.62 -6.77
C ALA A 141 12.99 8.02 -7.20
N LEU A 142 11.97 8.59 -6.57
CA LEU A 142 11.53 9.97 -6.81
C LEU A 142 12.62 10.97 -6.52
N SER A 143 13.31 10.82 -5.38
CA SER A 143 14.45 11.69 -5.02
C SER A 143 15.59 11.55 -6.00
N TRP A 144 15.81 10.33 -6.53
CA TRP A 144 16.80 10.09 -7.59
C TRP A 144 16.41 10.80 -8.89
N LEU A 145 15.18 10.64 -9.37
CA LEU A 145 14.64 11.31 -10.56
C LEU A 145 14.67 12.84 -10.43
N HIS A 146 14.43 13.35 -9.22
CA HIS A 146 14.52 14.78 -8.94
C HIS A 146 15.95 15.33 -9.01
N SER A 147 16.94 14.53 -8.56
CA SER A 147 18.34 14.96 -8.47
C SER A 147 19.15 14.70 -9.74
N HIS A 148 18.62 13.97 -10.72
CA HIS A 148 19.31 13.58 -11.94
C HIS A 148 18.56 14.03 -13.19
N ASP A 149 19.27 14.15 -14.29
CA ASP A 149 18.75 14.43 -15.63
C ASP A 149 18.99 13.26 -16.62
N GLY A 150 18.49 13.40 -17.84
CA GLY A 150 18.74 12.42 -18.90
C GLY A 150 17.99 11.10 -18.74
N TRP A 151 16.84 11.11 -18.11
CA TRP A 151 15.93 9.96 -18.00
C TRP A 151 14.66 10.17 -18.81
N LEU A 152 14.07 9.06 -19.25
CA LEU A 152 12.71 8.97 -19.83
C LEU A 152 11.87 8.03 -18.97
N LEU A 153 10.78 8.56 -18.41
CA LEU A 153 9.78 7.82 -17.67
C LEU A 153 8.55 7.60 -18.55
N VAL A 154 8.12 6.36 -18.75
CA VAL A 154 6.89 6.04 -19.47
C VAL A 154 5.85 5.54 -18.50
N LEU A 155 4.75 6.29 -18.37
CA LEU A 155 3.57 5.98 -17.56
C LEU A 155 2.48 5.41 -18.47
N ASP A 156 2.35 4.08 -18.50
CA ASP A 156 1.43 3.42 -19.42
C ASP A 156 0.06 3.20 -18.81
N ASN A 157 -0.99 3.49 -19.58
CA ASN A 157 -2.39 3.28 -19.21
C ASN A 157 -2.89 4.09 -18.01
N VAL A 158 -2.57 5.37 -17.94
CA VAL A 158 -3.09 6.27 -16.89
C VAL A 158 -4.62 6.35 -17.00
N GLU A 159 -5.32 5.99 -15.90
CA GLU A 159 -6.79 6.00 -15.85
C GLU A 159 -7.35 7.29 -15.21
N HIS A 160 -6.61 7.90 -14.26
CA HIS A 160 -7.04 9.13 -13.60
C HIS A 160 -5.90 10.13 -13.50
N ARG A 161 -6.18 11.38 -13.87
CA ARG A 161 -5.24 12.52 -13.76
C ARG A 161 -4.67 12.67 -12.34
N ARG A 162 -5.54 12.59 -11.33
CA ARG A 162 -5.19 12.76 -9.90
C ARG A 162 -4.11 11.78 -9.42
N ASP A 163 -3.92 10.66 -10.11
CA ASP A 163 -2.98 9.61 -9.70
C ASP A 163 -1.55 9.95 -10.15
N VAL A 164 -1.38 10.78 -11.19
CA VAL A 164 -0.07 11.16 -11.74
C VAL A 164 0.30 12.63 -11.47
N GLU A 165 -0.65 13.50 -11.21
CA GLU A 165 -0.41 14.94 -10.96
C GLU A 165 0.56 15.18 -9.78
N PRO A 166 0.45 14.48 -8.63
CA PRO A 166 1.41 14.61 -7.54
C PRO A 166 2.83 14.15 -7.91
N LEU A 167 2.93 13.11 -8.75
CA LEU A 167 4.21 12.62 -9.27
C LEU A 167 4.87 13.66 -10.16
N LEU A 168 4.15 14.21 -11.15
CA LEU A 168 4.68 15.18 -12.09
C LEU A 168 5.19 16.45 -11.38
N GLY A 169 4.48 16.89 -10.32
CA GLY A 169 4.87 18.05 -9.52
C GLY A 169 6.16 17.88 -8.69
N GLN A 170 6.63 16.65 -8.50
CA GLN A 170 7.84 16.35 -7.72
C GLN A 170 9.09 16.11 -8.58
N LEU A 171 8.93 15.96 -9.90
CA LEU A 171 10.04 15.68 -10.80
C LEU A 171 10.78 16.95 -11.21
N ALA A 172 12.10 16.85 -11.38
CA ALA A 172 12.96 17.93 -11.88
C ALA A 172 13.95 17.38 -12.91
N GLY A 173 13.87 17.85 -14.14
CA GLY A 173 14.69 17.35 -15.24
C GLY A 173 14.16 16.04 -15.87
N GLY A 174 14.56 15.74 -17.09
CA GLY A 174 14.13 14.54 -17.83
C GLY A 174 12.77 14.64 -18.51
N HIS A 175 12.31 13.51 -19.07
CA HIS A 175 11.11 13.48 -19.90
C HIS A 175 10.10 12.43 -19.36
N VAL A 176 8.81 12.80 -19.38
CA VAL A 176 7.70 11.90 -19.04
C VAL A 176 6.83 11.70 -20.28
N LEU A 177 6.54 10.47 -20.60
CA LEU A 177 5.59 10.09 -21.63
C LEU A 177 4.46 9.29 -21.02
N LEU A 178 3.24 9.78 -21.01
CA LEU A 178 2.10 9.06 -20.50
C LEU A 178 1.14 8.62 -21.60
N THR A 179 0.55 7.44 -21.44
CA THR A 179 -0.51 6.97 -22.33
C THR A 179 -1.82 6.87 -21.56
N THR A 180 -2.92 7.31 -22.19
CA THR A 180 -4.24 7.36 -21.55
C THR A 180 -5.37 7.14 -22.57
N ARG A 181 -6.57 6.81 -22.08
CA ARG A 181 -7.80 6.79 -22.87
C ARG A 181 -8.58 8.09 -22.75
N LEU A 182 -8.29 8.89 -21.73
CA LEU A 182 -8.94 10.16 -21.49
C LEU A 182 -8.38 11.20 -22.47
N ASP A 183 -9.28 11.94 -23.10
CA ASP A 183 -8.94 12.97 -24.10
C ASP A 183 -9.08 14.42 -23.58
N VAL A 184 -9.43 14.58 -22.31
CA VAL A 184 -9.68 15.89 -21.69
C VAL A 184 -8.87 16.08 -20.41
N GLY A 185 -8.39 17.30 -20.18
CA GLY A 185 -7.79 17.72 -18.90
C GLY A 185 -6.30 17.44 -18.74
N TRP A 186 -5.59 17.10 -19.82
CA TRP A 186 -4.13 16.90 -19.80
C TRP A 186 -3.33 18.17 -20.07
N GLU A 187 -3.95 19.15 -20.73
CA GLU A 187 -3.33 20.41 -21.18
C GLU A 187 -2.79 21.27 -20.01
N ASP A 188 -3.35 21.09 -18.80
CA ASP A 188 -2.93 21.83 -17.61
C ASP A 188 -1.74 21.22 -16.88
N ILE A 189 -1.43 19.92 -17.10
CA ILE A 189 -0.38 19.18 -16.38
C ILE A 189 0.68 18.57 -17.29
N THR A 190 0.52 18.70 -18.61
CA THR A 190 1.49 18.24 -19.61
C THR A 190 1.82 19.35 -20.58
N ASP A 191 3.07 19.36 -21.09
CA ASP A 191 3.55 20.37 -22.03
C ASP A 191 2.95 20.20 -23.44
N GLY A 192 2.32 19.05 -23.71
CA GLY A 192 1.63 18.79 -24.97
C GLY A 192 0.84 17.47 -24.95
N CYS A 193 -0.15 17.43 -25.85
CA CYS A 193 -1.05 16.29 -25.99
C CYS A 193 -1.03 15.82 -27.45
N LEU A 194 -0.75 14.52 -27.65
CA LEU A 194 -0.83 13.88 -28.96
C LEU A 194 -2.07 12.97 -29.03
N ARG A 195 -3.03 13.32 -29.86
CA ARG A 195 -4.19 12.46 -30.14
C ARG A 195 -3.82 11.40 -31.17
N LEU A 196 -4.04 10.13 -30.80
CA LEU A 196 -3.79 9.02 -31.69
C LEU A 196 -5.12 8.46 -32.24
N GLU A 197 -5.31 8.58 -33.54
CA GLU A 197 -6.46 8.06 -34.26
C GLU A 197 -6.19 6.64 -34.81
N VAL A 198 -7.20 5.97 -35.36
CA VAL A 198 -7.07 4.71 -36.10
C VAL A 198 -6.12 4.88 -37.31
N LEU A 199 -5.62 3.78 -37.86
CA LEU A 199 -4.77 3.84 -39.05
C LEU A 199 -5.56 4.36 -40.27
N THR A 200 -4.83 5.02 -41.17
CA THR A 200 -5.45 5.33 -42.47
C THR A 200 -5.80 4.04 -43.20
N PRO A 201 -6.80 4.03 -44.08
CA PRO A 201 -7.14 2.83 -44.87
C PRO A 201 -5.94 2.26 -45.63
N ALA A 202 -5.07 3.11 -46.15
CA ALA A 202 -3.87 2.70 -46.88
C ALA A 202 -2.86 1.99 -45.93
N ASP A 203 -2.61 2.55 -44.75
CA ASP A 203 -1.72 1.94 -43.77
C ASP A 203 -2.27 0.64 -43.20
N ALA A 204 -3.58 0.56 -42.99
CA ALA A 204 -4.27 -0.65 -42.54
C ALA A 204 -4.12 -1.79 -43.55
N VAL A 205 -4.29 -1.51 -44.86
CA VAL A 205 -4.06 -2.46 -45.97
C VAL A 205 -2.59 -2.91 -45.97
N ALA A 206 -1.66 -1.96 -45.86
CA ALA A 206 -0.23 -2.25 -45.85
C ALA A 206 0.15 -3.13 -44.65
N LEU A 207 -0.41 -2.85 -43.47
CA LEU A 207 -0.21 -3.65 -42.28
C LEU A 207 -0.75 -5.07 -42.43
N LEU A 208 -2.00 -5.24 -42.91
CA LEU A 208 -2.58 -6.57 -43.17
C LEU A 208 -1.77 -7.39 -44.18
N ALA A 209 -1.29 -6.78 -45.27
CA ALA A 209 -0.48 -7.44 -46.25
C ALA A 209 0.85 -7.96 -45.66
N ARG A 210 1.52 -7.14 -44.87
CA ARG A 210 2.75 -7.53 -44.19
C ARG A 210 2.54 -8.64 -43.12
N LEU A 211 1.45 -8.56 -42.36
CA LEU A 211 1.15 -9.51 -41.30
C LEU A 211 0.69 -10.87 -41.85
N SER A 212 -0.23 -10.87 -42.83
CA SER A 212 -0.76 -12.10 -43.42
C SER A 212 0.16 -12.74 -44.48
N GLY A 213 0.99 -11.95 -45.14
CA GLY A 213 1.79 -12.38 -46.28
C GLY A 213 0.93 -12.53 -47.59
N GLN A 214 -0.30 -12.04 -47.59
CA GLN A 214 -1.23 -12.08 -48.75
C GLN A 214 -1.29 -10.73 -49.42
N HIS A 215 -1.31 -10.71 -50.76
CA HIS A 215 -1.35 -9.49 -51.57
C HIS A 215 -2.67 -9.39 -52.35
N ASP A 216 -3.75 -9.05 -51.63
CA ASP A 216 -5.08 -8.73 -52.18
C ASP A 216 -5.57 -7.40 -51.61
N PRO A 217 -5.17 -6.27 -52.21
CA PRO A 217 -5.48 -4.94 -51.68
C PRO A 217 -6.97 -4.64 -51.61
N ALA A 218 -7.77 -5.20 -52.54
CA ALA A 218 -9.20 -4.98 -52.60
C ALA A 218 -9.91 -5.62 -51.40
N THR A 219 -9.66 -6.91 -51.17
CA THR A 219 -10.21 -7.63 -50.02
C THR A 219 -9.62 -7.10 -48.70
N ALA A 220 -8.32 -6.76 -48.67
CA ALA A 220 -7.67 -6.18 -47.50
C ALA A 220 -8.29 -4.83 -47.11
N GLY A 221 -8.69 -3.99 -48.11
CA GLY A 221 -9.37 -2.73 -47.83
C GLY A 221 -10.75 -2.92 -47.20
N VAL A 222 -11.52 -3.89 -47.71
CA VAL A 222 -12.83 -4.23 -47.11
C VAL A 222 -12.65 -4.80 -45.69
N LEU A 223 -11.71 -5.73 -45.53
CA LEU A 223 -11.41 -6.32 -44.22
C LEU A 223 -10.95 -5.27 -43.21
N ALA A 224 -10.07 -4.36 -43.62
CA ALA A 224 -9.60 -3.26 -42.76
C ALA A 224 -10.74 -2.36 -42.31
N GLY A 225 -11.69 -2.05 -43.22
CA GLY A 225 -12.91 -1.30 -42.89
C GLY A 225 -13.80 -2.02 -41.87
N GLU A 226 -14.04 -3.34 -42.03
CA GLU A 226 -14.82 -4.17 -41.08
C GLU A 226 -14.14 -4.24 -39.71
N LEU A 227 -12.81 -4.10 -39.65
CA LEU A 227 -12.00 -4.08 -38.44
C LEU A 227 -11.78 -2.67 -37.87
N GLY A 228 -12.45 -1.65 -38.41
CA GLY A 228 -12.35 -0.26 -37.99
C GLY A 228 -10.95 0.35 -38.10
N CYS A 229 -10.11 -0.19 -38.98
CA CYS A 229 -8.69 0.20 -39.14
C CYS A 229 -7.88 0.21 -37.82
N LEU A 230 -8.30 -0.58 -36.85
CA LEU A 230 -7.65 -0.68 -35.55
C LEU A 230 -6.40 -1.56 -35.61
N PRO A 231 -5.20 -1.07 -35.20
CA PRO A 231 -3.97 -1.83 -35.27
C PRO A 231 -4.04 -3.18 -34.57
N LEU A 232 -4.66 -3.24 -33.39
CA LEU A 232 -4.80 -4.49 -32.64
C LEU A 232 -5.65 -5.52 -33.38
N ALA A 233 -6.78 -5.08 -33.94
CA ALA A 233 -7.67 -5.92 -34.73
C ALA A 233 -6.98 -6.45 -36.01
N LEU A 234 -6.24 -5.58 -36.69
CA LEU A 234 -5.46 -5.94 -37.89
C LEU A 234 -4.32 -6.93 -37.57
N GLN A 235 -3.65 -6.77 -36.44
CA GLN A 235 -2.61 -7.71 -35.97
C GLN A 235 -3.17 -9.10 -35.73
N GLN A 236 -4.31 -9.18 -35.05
CA GLN A 236 -5.01 -10.45 -34.77
C GLN A 236 -5.45 -11.14 -36.08
N ALA A 237 -6.16 -10.40 -36.94
CA ALA A 237 -6.56 -10.94 -38.24
C ALA A 237 -5.37 -11.41 -39.10
N GLY A 238 -4.27 -10.60 -39.11
CA GLY A 238 -3.04 -10.96 -39.83
C GLY A 238 -2.37 -12.21 -39.28
N ALA A 239 -2.32 -12.36 -37.93
CA ALA A 239 -1.81 -13.55 -37.28
C ALA A 239 -2.64 -14.80 -37.62
N TYR A 240 -4.00 -14.68 -37.54
CA TYR A 240 -4.90 -15.76 -37.92
C TYR A 240 -4.68 -16.21 -39.39
N LEU A 241 -4.71 -15.23 -40.32
CA LEU A 241 -4.53 -15.49 -41.76
C LEU A 241 -3.19 -16.19 -42.06
N ARG A 242 -2.12 -15.79 -41.38
CA ARG A 242 -0.79 -16.38 -41.49
C ARG A 242 -0.75 -17.83 -40.98
N GLN A 243 -1.29 -18.05 -39.76
CA GLN A 243 -1.29 -19.36 -39.10
C GLN A 243 -2.13 -20.40 -39.86
N THR A 244 -3.33 -19.99 -40.25
CA THR A 244 -4.30 -20.88 -40.92
C THR A 244 -4.11 -21.00 -42.39
N ARG A 245 -3.37 -20.08 -43.04
CA ARG A 245 -3.25 -19.92 -44.50
C ARG A 245 -4.62 -19.76 -45.16
N THR A 246 -5.62 -19.26 -44.44
CA THR A 246 -6.94 -18.98 -44.96
C THR A 246 -6.88 -17.79 -45.89
N PRO A 247 -7.52 -17.83 -47.10
CA PRO A 247 -7.63 -16.64 -47.94
C PRO A 247 -8.42 -15.51 -47.25
N MET A 248 -8.00 -14.25 -47.43
CA MET A 248 -8.68 -13.09 -46.78
C MET A 248 -10.17 -13.02 -47.09
N ALA A 249 -10.58 -13.36 -48.35
CA ALA A 249 -11.97 -13.35 -48.73
C ALA A 249 -12.81 -14.35 -47.91
N ARG A 250 -12.26 -15.55 -47.66
CA ARG A 250 -12.94 -16.56 -46.84
C ARG A 250 -13.04 -16.14 -45.39
N TYR A 251 -11.99 -15.51 -44.86
CA TYR A 251 -11.97 -15.00 -43.49
C TYR A 251 -12.98 -13.86 -43.34
N LEU A 252 -13.05 -12.93 -44.29
CA LEU A 252 -14.04 -11.86 -44.31
C LEU A 252 -15.48 -12.41 -44.32
N GLN A 253 -15.73 -13.49 -45.06
CA GLN A 253 -17.04 -14.15 -45.06
C GLN A 253 -17.34 -14.79 -43.68
N GLN A 254 -16.39 -15.48 -43.06
CA GLN A 254 -16.53 -16.02 -41.71
C GLN A 254 -16.88 -14.94 -40.69
N LEU A 255 -16.27 -13.74 -40.77
CA LEU A 255 -16.59 -12.62 -39.89
C LEU A 255 -17.99 -12.05 -40.11
N ARG A 256 -18.56 -12.21 -41.35
CA ARG A 256 -19.92 -11.74 -41.71
C ARG A 256 -21.00 -12.76 -41.37
N ASP A 257 -20.69 -14.04 -41.43
CA ASP A 257 -21.68 -15.14 -41.28
C ASP A 257 -22.13 -15.35 -39.81
N ASP A 258 -21.38 -14.86 -38.81
CA ASP A 258 -21.76 -14.98 -37.39
C ASP A 258 -21.80 -13.64 -36.60
N PRO A 259 -22.70 -12.69 -36.98
CA PRO A 259 -22.81 -11.42 -36.26
C PRO A 259 -23.52 -11.54 -34.90
N ALA A 260 -24.38 -12.56 -34.73
CA ALA A 260 -25.31 -12.63 -33.61
C ALA A 260 -24.64 -13.12 -32.30
N ARG A 261 -23.72 -14.10 -32.36
CA ARG A 261 -22.98 -14.61 -31.18
C ARG A 261 -22.06 -13.58 -30.57
N THR A 262 -21.54 -12.67 -31.38
CA THR A 262 -20.50 -11.69 -30.99
C THR A 262 -21.09 -10.41 -30.42
N LEU A 263 -22.26 -9.96 -30.91
CA LEU A 263 -22.92 -8.73 -30.46
C LEU A 263 -23.55 -8.85 -29.05
N ALA A 264 -23.98 -10.06 -28.66
CA ALA A 264 -24.56 -10.30 -27.34
C ALA A 264 -23.48 -10.25 -26.22
N ALA A 265 -22.23 -10.57 -26.55
CA ALA A 265 -21.12 -10.61 -25.57
C ALA A 265 -20.55 -9.22 -25.21
N VAL A 266 -20.82 -8.16 -26.00
CA VAL A 266 -20.23 -6.82 -25.83
C VAL A 266 -21.32 -5.74 -25.97
N ALA A 267 -22.44 -5.94 -25.29
CA ALA A 267 -23.61 -5.04 -25.38
C ALA A 267 -23.33 -3.61 -24.84
N ALA A 268 -22.20 -3.34 -24.18
CA ALA A 268 -21.84 -2.04 -23.61
C ALA A 268 -20.60 -1.38 -24.23
N GLY A 269 -19.99 -1.97 -25.29
CA GLY A 269 -18.75 -1.46 -25.90
C GLY A 269 -18.95 -0.58 -27.10
N ASP A 270 -17.93 0.23 -27.46
CA ASP A 270 -17.90 1.01 -28.70
C ASP A 270 -17.72 0.11 -29.96
N ASP A 271 -17.82 0.70 -31.16
CA ASP A 271 -17.71 -0.04 -32.44
C ASP A 271 -16.36 -0.75 -32.58
N ALA A 272 -15.31 -0.20 -31.99
CA ALA A 272 -13.96 -0.77 -31.99
C ALA A 272 -13.90 -2.06 -31.16
N GLN A 273 -14.51 -2.07 -29.99
CA GLN A 273 -14.58 -3.25 -29.12
C GLN A 273 -15.38 -4.37 -29.78
N ARG A 274 -16.46 -4.02 -30.50
CA ARG A 274 -17.29 -4.98 -31.24
C ARG A 274 -16.55 -5.63 -32.41
N ALA A 275 -15.75 -4.87 -33.16
CA ALA A 275 -14.95 -5.40 -34.27
C ALA A 275 -13.87 -6.40 -33.75
N VAL A 276 -13.21 -6.06 -32.68
CA VAL A 276 -12.19 -6.92 -32.06
C VAL A 276 -12.81 -8.19 -31.47
N ALA A 277 -13.98 -8.10 -30.83
CA ALA A 277 -14.69 -9.25 -30.29
C ALA A 277 -15.01 -10.31 -31.36
N ARG A 278 -15.43 -9.89 -32.55
CA ARG A 278 -15.71 -10.81 -33.68
C ARG A 278 -14.49 -11.62 -34.10
N ILE A 279 -13.31 -11.00 -34.16
CA ILE A 279 -12.06 -11.70 -34.54
C ILE A 279 -11.69 -12.76 -33.52
N TRP A 280 -11.82 -12.45 -32.26
CA TRP A 280 -11.42 -13.38 -31.22
C TRP A 280 -12.36 -14.57 -31.11
N THR A 281 -13.67 -14.41 -31.34
CA THR A 281 -14.58 -15.53 -31.36
C THR A 281 -14.16 -16.56 -32.40
N VAL A 282 -13.91 -16.13 -33.65
CA VAL A 282 -13.44 -17.02 -34.73
C VAL A 282 -12.09 -17.68 -34.40
N THR A 283 -11.21 -16.93 -33.74
CA THR A 283 -9.89 -17.44 -33.36
C THR A 283 -9.98 -18.44 -32.19
N ILE A 284 -10.80 -18.15 -31.18
CA ILE A 284 -11.02 -19.01 -30.02
C ILE A 284 -11.69 -20.33 -30.45
N ASP A 285 -12.72 -20.27 -31.31
CA ASP A 285 -13.38 -21.47 -31.84
C ASP A 285 -12.41 -22.38 -32.59
N ARG A 286 -11.51 -21.79 -33.37
CA ARG A 286 -10.45 -22.54 -34.07
C ARG A 286 -9.46 -23.20 -33.10
N ILE A 287 -9.01 -22.47 -32.09
CA ILE A 287 -8.06 -22.99 -31.07
C ILE A 287 -8.74 -24.12 -30.27
N THR A 288 -10.01 -23.93 -29.88
CA THR A 288 -10.77 -24.92 -29.11
C THR A 288 -10.83 -26.27 -29.80
N GLY A 289 -11.02 -26.28 -31.12
CA GLY A 289 -11.09 -27.52 -31.90
C GLY A 289 -9.77 -28.29 -32.03
N HIS A 290 -8.61 -27.62 -31.75
CA HIS A 290 -7.30 -28.23 -31.94
C HIS A 290 -6.47 -28.34 -30.65
N THR A 291 -6.64 -27.42 -29.69
CA THR A 291 -5.84 -27.37 -28.46
C THR A 291 -6.72 -26.90 -27.28
N PRO A 292 -7.55 -27.80 -26.70
CA PRO A 292 -8.46 -27.45 -25.60
C PRO A 292 -7.74 -26.87 -24.37
N LEU A 293 -6.49 -27.28 -24.09
CA LEU A 293 -5.67 -26.75 -23.01
C LEU A 293 -5.36 -25.26 -23.20
N ALA A 294 -5.15 -24.81 -24.44
CA ALA A 294 -4.93 -23.38 -24.72
C ALA A 294 -6.13 -22.52 -24.31
N LEU A 295 -7.35 -22.96 -24.60
CA LEU A 295 -8.56 -22.26 -24.15
C LEU A 295 -8.66 -22.22 -22.61
N ARG A 296 -8.35 -23.33 -21.94
CA ARG A 296 -8.36 -23.39 -20.47
C ARG A 296 -7.34 -22.40 -19.86
N LEU A 297 -6.14 -22.32 -20.41
CA LEU A 297 -5.11 -21.36 -19.98
C LEU A 297 -5.55 -19.91 -20.24
N LEU A 298 -6.12 -19.62 -21.41
CA LEU A 298 -6.64 -18.29 -21.74
C LEU A 298 -7.72 -17.84 -20.76
N ARG A 299 -8.62 -18.73 -20.38
CA ARG A 299 -9.69 -18.48 -19.39
C ARG A 299 -9.10 -18.16 -18.01
N LEU A 300 -8.13 -18.96 -17.55
CA LEU A 300 -7.44 -18.72 -16.26
C LEU A 300 -6.71 -17.37 -16.24
N VAL A 301 -5.91 -17.08 -17.27
CA VAL A 301 -5.19 -15.80 -17.38
C VAL A 301 -6.17 -14.61 -17.46
N SER A 302 -7.34 -14.82 -18.08
CA SER A 302 -8.36 -13.77 -18.16
C SER A 302 -9.01 -13.40 -16.83
N CYS A 303 -8.96 -14.28 -15.83
CA CYS A 303 -9.44 -13.99 -14.47
C CYS A 303 -8.42 -13.23 -13.60
N MET A 304 -7.17 -13.10 -14.04
CA MET A 304 -6.07 -12.48 -13.32
C MET A 304 -5.82 -11.04 -13.79
N ALA A 305 -4.86 -10.34 -13.18
CA ALA A 305 -4.38 -9.07 -13.71
C ALA A 305 -3.81 -9.25 -15.13
N PRO A 306 -3.89 -8.25 -16.00
CA PRO A 306 -3.56 -8.40 -17.42
C PRO A 306 -2.06 -8.60 -17.71
N GLY A 307 -1.19 -8.17 -16.82
CA GLY A 307 0.26 -8.22 -16.99
C GLY A 307 0.95 -9.21 -16.05
N ASN A 308 2.07 -9.77 -16.52
CA ASN A 308 3.06 -10.47 -15.70
C ASN A 308 2.55 -11.64 -14.85
N VAL A 309 1.56 -12.40 -15.32
CA VAL A 309 1.16 -13.66 -14.67
C VAL A 309 2.37 -14.61 -14.69
N PRO A 310 2.90 -15.05 -13.53
CA PRO A 310 4.06 -15.92 -13.51
C PRO A 310 3.82 -17.24 -14.25
N ARG A 311 4.70 -17.62 -15.18
CA ARG A 311 4.52 -18.80 -16.05
C ARG A 311 4.58 -20.09 -15.26
N ASP A 312 5.37 -20.15 -14.20
CA ASP A 312 5.53 -21.31 -13.32
C ASP A 312 4.24 -21.66 -12.52
N LEU A 313 3.27 -20.75 -12.46
CA LEU A 313 1.95 -21.05 -11.90
C LEU A 313 1.24 -22.20 -12.63
N PHE A 314 1.45 -22.32 -13.94
CA PHE A 314 0.75 -23.32 -14.76
C PHE A 314 1.40 -24.71 -14.71
N THR A 315 2.62 -24.80 -14.19
CA THR A 315 3.42 -26.04 -14.11
C THR A 315 3.97 -26.31 -12.71
N PRO A 316 3.19 -26.14 -11.61
CA PRO A 316 3.70 -26.42 -10.27
C PRO A 316 3.96 -27.93 -10.12
N ALA A 317 5.01 -28.29 -9.39
CA ALA A 317 5.42 -29.67 -9.17
C ALA A 317 4.32 -30.55 -8.50
N ALA A 318 3.38 -29.94 -7.79
CA ALA A 318 2.37 -30.62 -6.97
C ALA A 318 0.95 -30.61 -7.55
N ASN A 319 0.70 -30.56 -8.78
CA ASN A 319 -0.56 -30.69 -9.53
C ASN A 319 -0.63 -29.67 -10.69
N PRO A 320 0.08 -29.95 -11.78
CA PRO A 320 0.13 -29.07 -12.93
C PRO A 320 -1.24 -28.96 -13.61
N VAL A 321 -1.49 -27.82 -14.28
CA VAL A 321 -2.68 -27.63 -15.14
C VAL A 321 -2.66 -28.61 -16.32
N GLY A 322 -1.47 -29.05 -16.71
CA GLY A 322 -1.17 -30.05 -17.71
C GLY A 322 0.31 -30.46 -17.62
N GLU A 323 0.74 -31.42 -18.41
CA GLU A 323 2.16 -31.71 -18.54
C GLU A 323 2.93 -30.46 -19.01
N PRO A 324 4.14 -30.18 -18.48
CA PRO A 324 4.87 -28.94 -18.80
C PRO A 324 5.04 -28.69 -20.29
N ALA A 325 5.33 -29.71 -21.08
CA ALA A 325 5.48 -29.60 -22.53
C ALA A 325 4.16 -29.21 -23.23
N ASP A 326 3.03 -29.73 -22.76
CA ASP A 326 1.72 -29.44 -23.31
C ASP A 326 1.28 -28.01 -22.94
N VAL A 327 1.60 -27.56 -21.72
CA VAL A 327 1.35 -26.18 -21.26
C VAL A 327 2.17 -25.21 -22.11
N ASP A 328 3.45 -25.47 -22.33
CA ASP A 328 4.31 -24.64 -23.16
C ASP A 328 3.84 -24.59 -24.62
N ALA A 329 3.44 -25.72 -25.16
CA ALA A 329 2.86 -25.80 -26.52
C ALA A 329 1.55 -24.99 -26.60
N ALA A 330 0.67 -25.11 -25.62
CA ALA A 330 -0.59 -24.38 -25.55
C ALA A 330 -0.39 -22.87 -25.39
N LEU A 331 0.53 -22.41 -24.55
CA LEU A 331 0.92 -21.00 -24.43
C LEU A 331 1.54 -20.49 -25.75
N GLY A 332 2.37 -21.31 -26.41
CA GLY A 332 2.90 -21.01 -27.73
C GLY A 332 1.82 -20.82 -28.81
N VAL A 333 0.78 -21.63 -28.79
CA VAL A 333 -0.40 -21.48 -29.67
C VAL A 333 -1.09 -20.13 -29.38
N LEU A 334 -1.41 -19.79 -28.13
CA LEU A 334 -2.03 -18.53 -27.78
C LEU A 334 -1.19 -17.31 -28.20
N ALA A 335 0.12 -17.38 -27.99
CA ALA A 335 1.06 -16.33 -28.42
C ALA A 335 1.12 -16.21 -29.94
N SER A 336 1.07 -17.32 -30.69
CA SER A 336 1.09 -17.30 -32.17
C SER A 336 -0.12 -16.63 -32.78
N TYR A 337 -1.24 -16.63 -32.07
CA TYR A 337 -2.47 -15.91 -32.42
C TYR A 337 -2.55 -14.51 -31.79
N ASN A 338 -1.50 -14.03 -31.12
CA ASN A 338 -1.43 -12.74 -30.41
C ASN A 338 -2.54 -12.56 -29.33
N LEU A 339 -3.06 -13.62 -28.76
CA LEU A 339 -4.02 -13.55 -27.64
C LEU A 339 -3.32 -13.27 -26.32
N ILE A 340 -2.05 -13.67 -26.21
CA ILE A 340 -1.17 -13.41 -25.09
C ILE A 340 0.20 -12.92 -25.58
N THR A 341 0.92 -12.23 -24.71
CA THR A 341 2.36 -11.99 -24.83
C THR A 341 3.07 -12.96 -23.90
N LEU A 342 4.00 -13.77 -24.44
CA LEU A 342 4.75 -14.76 -23.70
C LEU A 342 6.21 -14.34 -23.57
N THR A 343 6.73 -14.35 -22.34
CA THR A 343 8.17 -14.19 -22.04
C THR A 343 8.74 -15.48 -21.47
N SER A 344 10.02 -15.48 -21.08
CA SER A 344 10.61 -16.63 -20.36
C SER A 344 9.86 -16.93 -19.06
N ASP A 345 9.41 -15.89 -18.34
CA ASP A 345 8.99 -15.98 -16.95
C ASP A 345 7.53 -15.63 -16.72
N SER A 346 6.87 -14.97 -17.69
CA SER A 346 5.51 -14.47 -17.52
C SER A 346 4.63 -14.57 -18.76
N VAL A 347 3.34 -14.51 -18.51
CA VAL A 347 2.26 -14.43 -19.48
C VAL A 347 1.48 -13.15 -19.26
N SER A 348 1.27 -12.37 -20.31
CA SER A 348 0.43 -11.15 -20.27
C SER A 348 -0.66 -11.24 -21.33
N THR A 349 -1.84 -10.72 -21.03
CA THR A 349 -2.95 -10.68 -21.98
C THR A 349 -3.56 -9.28 -22.04
N HIS A 350 -4.01 -8.88 -23.22
CA HIS A 350 -4.62 -7.57 -23.36
C HIS A 350 -5.99 -7.53 -22.67
N ARG A 351 -6.31 -6.44 -21.94
CA ARG A 351 -7.58 -6.29 -21.20
C ARG A 351 -8.83 -6.55 -22.03
N LEU A 352 -8.79 -6.21 -23.32
CA LEU A 352 -9.89 -6.45 -24.24
C LEU A 352 -10.04 -7.97 -24.55
N VAL A 353 -8.95 -8.75 -24.63
CA VAL A 353 -9.01 -10.23 -24.75
C VAL A 353 -9.64 -10.82 -23.50
N GLN A 354 -9.23 -10.34 -22.31
CA GLN A 354 -9.84 -10.73 -21.05
C GLN A 354 -11.35 -10.46 -21.04
N ALA A 355 -11.76 -9.23 -21.40
CA ALA A 355 -13.16 -8.83 -21.39
C ALA A 355 -14.02 -9.73 -22.31
N VAL A 356 -13.56 -10.02 -23.52
CA VAL A 356 -14.27 -10.91 -24.46
C VAL A 356 -14.32 -12.34 -23.96
N THR A 357 -13.20 -12.87 -23.43
CA THR A 357 -13.14 -14.24 -22.88
C THR A 357 -14.09 -14.38 -21.69
N ILE A 358 -14.12 -13.41 -20.78
CA ILE A 358 -15.03 -13.37 -19.62
C ILE A 358 -16.49 -13.27 -20.09
N ALA A 359 -16.79 -12.40 -21.08
CA ALA A 359 -18.13 -12.25 -21.60
C ALA A 359 -18.66 -13.55 -22.23
N GLN A 360 -17.81 -14.28 -22.94
CA GLN A 360 -18.16 -15.61 -23.48
C GLN A 360 -18.43 -16.64 -22.37
N LEU A 361 -17.63 -16.65 -21.31
CA LEU A 361 -17.81 -17.57 -20.18
C LEU A 361 -19.08 -17.33 -19.38
N ARG A 362 -19.58 -16.09 -19.34
CA ARG A 362 -20.80 -15.70 -18.62
C ARG A 362 -22.09 -15.98 -19.42
N GLN A 363 -21.97 -16.39 -20.69
CA GLN A 363 -23.14 -16.78 -21.46
C GLN A 363 -23.68 -18.15 -20.97
N PRO A 364 -25.02 -18.32 -20.87
CA PRO A 364 -25.58 -19.62 -20.54
C PRO A 364 -25.15 -20.66 -21.60
N VAL A 365 -24.71 -21.83 -21.14
CA VAL A 365 -24.34 -22.95 -22.01
C VAL A 365 -25.59 -23.36 -22.78
N PRO A 366 -25.57 -23.38 -24.15
CA PRO A 366 -26.72 -23.84 -24.90
C PRO A 366 -27.05 -25.28 -24.50
N GLU A 367 -28.33 -25.59 -24.24
CA GLU A 367 -28.72 -26.98 -23.99
C GLU A 367 -28.32 -27.84 -25.20
N PRO A 368 -27.74 -29.04 -25.02
CA PRO A 368 -27.38 -29.92 -26.10
C PRO A 368 -28.64 -30.29 -26.90
N HIS A 369 -28.65 -30.03 -28.18
CA HIS A 369 -29.76 -30.45 -29.06
C HIS A 369 -29.91 -31.98 -28.96
N PRO A 370 -31.14 -32.49 -28.73
CA PRO A 370 -31.39 -33.89 -28.46
C PRO A 370 -31.05 -34.86 -29.62
N ASN A 371 -30.54 -34.40 -30.74
CA ASN A 371 -30.33 -35.20 -31.97
C ASN A 371 -28.87 -35.40 -32.39
N THR A 372 -27.87 -35.17 -31.54
CA THR A 372 -26.46 -35.49 -31.87
C THR A 372 -25.88 -36.56 -30.92
N THR A 373 -26.37 -37.81 -31.08
CA THR A 373 -25.76 -38.98 -30.53
C THR A 373 -24.94 -39.68 -31.64
N ASP A 374 -23.77 -39.15 -31.99
CA ASP A 374 -22.76 -39.95 -32.67
C ASP A 374 -21.75 -40.43 -31.61
N ALA A 375 -21.92 -41.69 -31.19
CA ALA A 375 -21.21 -42.30 -30.08
C ALA A 375 -19.75 -42.70 -30.42
N SER A 376 -19.17 -42.22 -31.51
CA SER A 376 -17.88 -42.66 -32.03
C SER A 376 -16.74 -41.59 -31.87
N LEU A 377 -17.06 -40.39 -31.39
CA LEU A 377 -16.02 -39.37 -31.10
C LEU A 377 -15.89 -39.24 -29.56
N PRO A 378 -14.67 -39.03 -29.02
CA PRO A 378 -14.53 -38.67 -27.62
C PRO A 378 -15.37 -37.41 -27.36
N GLY A 379 -16.32 -37.52 -26.43
CA GLY A 379 -17.26 -36.48 -26.11
C GLY A 379 -16.56 -35.13 -25.84
N PRO A 380 -17.19 -33.98 -26.17
CA PRO A 380 -16.62 -32.70 -25.85
C PRO A 380 -16.35 -32.65 -24.33
N LEU A 381 -15.20 -32.09 -23.94
CA LEU A 381 -14.92 -31.80 -22.54
C LEU A 381 -16.10 -31.04 -21.93
N PRO A 382 -16.51 -31.36 -20.68
CA PRO A 382 -17.61 -30.65 -20.04
C PRO A 382 -17.37 -29.14 -20.13
N ALA A 383 -18.40 -28.40 -20.54
CA ALA A 383 -18.32 -26.97 -20.67
C ALA A 383 -17.98 -26.36 -19.31
N GLN A 384 -16.81 -25.76 -19.19
CA GLN A 384 -16.41 -25.04 -17.97
C GLN A 384 -17.31 -23.81 -17.79
N THR A 385 -17.98 -23.73 -16.65
CA THR A 385 -18.72 -22.54 -16.25
C THR A 385 -17.78 -21.42 -15.81
N TRP A 386 -18.28 -20.21 -15.71
CA TRP A 386 -17.53 -19.07 -15.13
C TRP A 386 -17.02 -19.41 -13.71
N ASP A 387 -17.87 -20.04 -12.91
CA ASP A 387 -17.55 -20.41 -11.53
C ASP A 387 -16.47 -21.48 -11.45
N ASP A 388 -16.47 -22.46 -12.35
CA ASP A 388 -15.39 -23.46 -12.44
C ASP A 388 -14.03 -22.82 -12.73
N VAL A 389 -14.01 -21.80 -13.59
CA VAL A 389 -12.78 -21.08 -13.94
C VAL A 389 -12.29 -20.24 -12.76
N LEU A 390 -13.20 -19.57 -12.03
CA LEU A 390 -12.83 -18.81 -10.83
C LEU A 390 -12.27 -19.72 -9.74
N HIS A 391 -12.92 -20.86 -9.45
CA HIS A 391 -12.39 -21.82 -8.48
C HIS A 391 -11.01 -22.34 -8.88
N ALA A 392 -10.83 -22.67 -10.16
CA ALA A 392 -9.53 -23.13 -10.67
C ALA A 392 -8.45 -22.03 -10.59
N ALA A 393 -8.80 -20.76 -10.78
CA ALA A 393 -7.88 -19.64 -10.64
C ALA A 393 -7.49 -19.39 -9.16
N VAL A 394 -8.45 -19.49 -8.23
CA VAL A 394 -8.18 -19.42 -6.77
C VAL A 394 -7.22 -20.53 -6.36
N ASP A 395 -7.52 -21.76 -6.74
CA ASP A 395 -6.70 -22.94 -6.43
C ASP A 395 -5.26 -22.82 -7.02
N LEU A 396 -5.15 -22.26 -8.24
CA LEU A 396 -3.86 -22.02 -8.88
C LEU A 396 -3.01 -20.99 -8.10
N LEU A 397 -3.59 -19.86 -7.70
CA LEU A 397 -2.89 -18.84 -6.92
C LEU A 397 -2.55 -19.33 -5.50
N THR A 398 -3.46 -20.08 -4.86
CA THR A 398 -3.23 -20.68 -3.54
C THR A 398 -2.02 -21.61 -3.54
N ARG A 399 -1.91 -22.48 -4.55
CA ARG A 399 -0.74 -23.35 -4.73
C ARG A 399 0.54 -22.63 -5.13
N GLY A 400 0.42 -21.52 -5.83
CA GLY A 400 1.55 -20.68 -6.23
C GLY A 400 2.08 -19.76 -5.13
N ALA A 401 1.37 -19.64 -4.00
CA ALA A 401 1.79 -18.83 -2.87
C ALA A 401 3.05 -19.38 -2.20
N PRO A 402 4.02 -18.56 -1.81
CA PRO A 402 5.22 -19.02 -1.13
C PRO A 402 4.88 -19.51 0.29
N PRO A 403 5.63 -20.51 0.81
CA PRO A 403 5.45 -20.97 2.18
C PRO A 403 5.95 -19.93 3.19
N GLY A 404 5.36 -19.95 4.39
CA GLY A 404 5.73 -19.07 5.49
C GLY A 404 4.83 -17.82 5.61
N ASP A 405 4.95 -17.14 6.73
CA ASP A 405 4.18 -15.94 7.05
C ASP A 405 4.72 -14.75 6.25
N PRO A 406 3.93 -14.09 5.39
CA PRO A 406 4.37 -12.91 4.62
C PRO A 406 4.83 -11.74 5.50
N GLY A 407 4.38 -11.69 6.76
CA GLY A 407 4.80 -10.68 7.72
C GLY A 407 6.26 -10.81 8.16
N THR A 408 6.84 -12.00 8.05
CA THR A 408 8.18 -12.32 8.59
C THR A 408 9.11 -13.01 7.60
N ALA A 409 8.56 -13.76 6.63
CA ALA A 409 9.34 -14.53 5.66
C ALA A 409 9.73 -13.66 4.45
N VAL A 410 10.74 -12.82 4.60
CA VAL A 410 11.25 -11.89 3.56
C VAL A 410 11.59 -12.61 2.23
N VAL A 411 12.09 -13.85 2.30
CA VAL A 411 12.38 -14.67 1.10
C VAL A 411 11.16 -14.87 0.20
N GLY A 412 9.95 -14.87 0.75
CA GLY A 412 8.69 -14.99 0.01
C GLY A 412 8.20 -13.69 -0.65
N TRP A 413 8.75 -12.53 -0.30
CA TRP A 413 8.25 -11.23 -0.74
C TRP A 413 8.28 -11.02 -2.26
N PRO A 414 9.34 -11.38 -3.01
CA PRO A 414 9.32 -11.25 -4.47
C PRO A 414 8.18 -12.06 -5.10
N ARG A 415 7.83 -13.21 -4.52
CA ARG A 415 6.71 -14.02 -5.00
C ARG A 415 5.36 -13.37 -4.66
N TRP A 416 5.19 -12.84 -3.44
CA TRP A 416 3.99 -12.10 -3.07
C TRP A 416 3.83 -10.83 -3.93
N ALA A 417 4.91 -10.11 -4.23
CA ALA A 417 4.88 -8.97 -5.15
C ALA A 417 4.34 -9.36 -6.53
N ALA A 418 4.75 -10.52 -7.04
CA ALA A 418 4.28 -11.04 -8.32
C ALA A 418 2.81 -11.50 -8.27
N LEU A 419 2.34 -12.06 -7.15
CA LEU A 419 0.99 -12.63 -7.03
C LEU A 419 -0.08 -11.60 -6.61
N SER A 420 0.26 -10.61 -5.79
CA SER A 420 -0.70 -9.64 -5.22
C SER A 420 -1.62 -8.98 -6.26
N PRO A 421 -1.15 -8.49 -7.42
CA PRO A 421 -2.03 -7.91 -8.44
C PRO A 421 -3.06 -8.92 -8.98
N HIS A 422 -2.67 -10.20 -9.07
CA HIS A 422 -3.54 -11.25 -9.58
C HIS A 422 -4.58 -11.69 -8.55
N VAL A 423 -4.22 -11.72 -7.26
CA VAL A 423 -5.14 -11.96 -6.15
C VAL A 423 -6.19 -10.84 -6.08
N ALA A 424 -5.77 -9.59 -6.15
CA ALA A 424 -6.68 -8.44 -6.16
C ALA A 424 -7.65 -8.50 -7.34
N ALA A 425 -7.14 -8.69 -8.57
CA ALA A 425 -7.97 -8.78 -9.77
C ALA A 425 -8.94 -9.96 -9.74
N LEU A 426 -8.56 -11.09 -9.15
CA LEU A 426 -9.43 -12.25 -8.98
C LEU A 426 -10.51 -11.98 -7.94
N ALA A 427 -10.17 -11.36 -6.81
CA ALA A 427 -11.10 -11.00 -5.76
C ALA A 427 -12.20 -10.03 -6.24
N ASP A 428 -11.86 -9.08 -7.11
CA ASP A 428 -12.82 -8.16 -7.72
C ASP A 428 -13.81 -8.87 -8.66
N ARG A 429 -13.41 -10.01 -9.21
CA ARG A 429 -14.24 -10.80 -10.14
C ARG A 429 -15.05 -11.90 -9.47
N CYS A 430 -14.62 -12.36 -8.29
CA CYS A 430 -15.30 -13.41 -7.54
C CYS A 430 -16.49 -12.84 -6.76
N PRO A 431 -17.71 -13.36 -6.92
CA PRO A 431 -18.81 -13.19 -5.96
C PRO A 431 -18.41 -13.70 -4.55
N ASP A 432 -19.15 -13.27 -3.51
CA ASP A 432 -18.80 -13.61 -2.11
C ASP A 432 -18.93 -15.10 -1.78
N ASP A 433 -19.71 -15.83 -2.55
CA ASP A 433 -19.96 -17.27 -2.42
C ASP A 433 -18.98 -18.14 -3.25
N ILE A 434 -18.13 -17.52 -4.08
CA ILE A 434 -17.15 -18.21 -4.92
C ILE A 434 -15.74 -18.03 -4.37
N GLY A 435 -14.93 -19.09 -4.47
CA GLY A 435 -13.54 -19.12 -3.97
C GLY A 435 -13.42 -19.41 -2.49
N GLY A 436 -14.48 -19.23 -1.72
CA GLY A 436 -14.59 -19.69 -0.32
C GLY A 436 -13.41 -19.30 0.57
N ILE A 437 -13.04 -20.20 1.45
CA ILE A 437 -11.98 -19.99 2.44
C ILE A 437 -10.59 -19.79 1.81
N ASP A 438 -10.32 -20.39 0.64
CA ASP A 438 -9.01 -20.30 0.00
C ASP A 438 -8.78 -18.88 -0.55
N LEU A 439 -9.79 -18.26 -1.14
CA LEU A 439 -9.70 -16.85 -1.55
C LEU A 439 -9.60 -15.91 -0.34
N ALA A 440 -10.36 -16.18 0.73
CA ALA A 440 -10.25 -15.41 1.97
C ALA A 440 -8.86 -15.53 2.60
N TRP A 441 -8.24 -16.71 2.54
CA TRP A 441 -6.87 -16.93 2.98
C TRP A 441 -5.87 -16.16 2.11
N LEU A 442 -5.94 -16.27 0.78
CA LEU A 442 -5.08 -15.53 -0.15
C LEU A 442 -5.13 -14.02 0.10
N LEU A 443 -6.34 -13.47 0.29
CA LEU A 443 -6.53 -12.06 0.63
C LEU A 443 -5.93 -11.69 1.98
N GLY A 444 -6.04 -12.58 2.97
CA GLY A 444 -5.43 -12.40 4.29
C GLY A 444 -3.91 -12.33 4.23
N GLU A 445 -3.27 -13.26 3.52
CA GLU A 445 -1.83 -13.30 3.32
C GLU A 445 -1.33 -12.12 2.49
N THR A 446 -2.06 -11.77 1.41
CA THR A 446 -1.75 -10.58 0.60
C THR A 446 -1.85 -9.31 1.44
N ALA A 447 -2.87 -9.18 2.29
CA ALA A 447 -3.02 -8.05 3.19
C ALA A 447 -1.90 -7.95 4.24
N LEU A 448 -1.39 -9.09 4.68
CA LEU A 448 -0.25 -9.13 5.59
C LEU A 448 1.02 -8.66 4.88
N TYR A 449 1.26 -9.16 3.66
CA TYR A 449 2.33 -8.66 2.79
C TYR A 449 2.19 -7.16 2.53
N ASP A 450 1.01 -6.66 2.14
CA ASP A 450 0.77 -5.23 1.89
C ASP A 450 1.05 -4.37 3.13
N SER A 451 0.68 -4.86 4.31
CA SER A 451 0.97 -4.17 5.58
C SER A 451 2.48 -4.04 5.83
N THR A 452 3.27 -5.09 5.50
CA THR A 452 4.73 -5.02 5.64
C THR A 452 5.39 -4.08 4.63
N GLN A 453 4.72 -3.83 3.51
CA GLN A 453 5.16 -2.89 2.48
C GLN A 453 4.66 -1.45 2.71
N GLY A 454 3.96 -1.18 3.82
CA GLY A 454 3.38 0.14 4.11
C GLY A 454 2.07 0.45 3.37
N ARG A 455 1.54 -0.47 2.57
CA ARG A 455 0.30 -0.30 1.79
C ARG A 455 -0.95 -0.56 2.64
N TYR A 456 -1.09 0.17 3.72
CA TYR A 456 -2.13 -0.07 4.74
C TYR A 456 -3.56 0.04 4.22
N HIS A 457 -3.82 0.97 3.29
CA HIS A 457 -5.16 1.13 2.70
C HIS A 457 -5.58 -0.09 1.87
N GLN A 458 -4.68 -0.64 1.07
CA GLN A 458 -4.91 -1.84 0.27
C GLN A 458 -5.07 -3.07 1.16
N ALA A 459 -4.20 -3.21 2.16
CA ALA A 459 -4.31 -4.25 3.17
C ALA A 459 -5.68 -4.24 3.87
N LEU A 460 -6.21 -3.05 4.17
CA LEU A 460 -7.52 -2.89 4.79
C LEU A 460 -8.66 -3.35 3.87
N GLN A 461 -8.58 -3.04 2.57
CA GLN A 461 -9.56 -3.50 1.57
C GLN A 461 -9.54 -5.04 1.45
N HIS A 462 -8.36 -5.64 1.34
CA HIS A 462 -8.21 -7.10 1.30
C HIS A 462 -8.75 -7.77 2.57
N LYS A 463 -8.48 -7.23 3.77
CA LYS A 463 -9.02 -7.76 5.04
C LYS A 463 -10.55 -7.66 5.12
N ARG A 464 -11.13 -6.55 4.65
CA ARG A 464 -12.60 -6.40 4.57
C ARG A 464 -13.21 -7.43 3.63
N ARG A 465 -12.59 -7.63 2.47
CA ARG A 465 -13.05 -8.61 1.49
C ARG A 465 -12.92 -10.04 2.02
N ALA A 466 -11.79 -10.39 2.64
CA ALA A 466 -11.58 -11.68 3.29
C ALA A 466 -12.63 -11.97 4.38
N LEU A 467 -12.96 -10.96 5.18
CA LEU A 467 -14.02 -11.05 6.19
C LEU A 467 -15.40 -11.35 5.56
N ALA A 468 -15.79 -10.59 4.54
CA ALA A 468 -17.09 -10.76 3.86
C ALA A 468 -17.23 -12.18 3.29
N ILE A 469 -16.20 -12.69 2.59
CA ILE A 469 -16.17 -14.05 2.04
C ILE A 469 -16.25 -15.09 3.17
N THR A 470 -15.52 -14.89 4.29
CA THR A 470 -15.52 -15.82 5.41
C THR A 470 -16.90 -15.88 6.09
N GLU A 471 -17.56 -14.73 6.25
CA GLU A 471 -18.92 -14.63 6.79
C GLU A 471 -19.94 -15.31 5.89
N ALA A 472 -19.86 -15.09 4.58
CA ALA A 472 -20.75 -15.72 3.61
C ALA A 472 -20.59 -17.25 3.57
N THR A 473 -19.33 -17.73 3.69
CA THR A 473 -19.01 -19.16 3.56
C THR A 473 -19.30 -19.95 4.84
N LEU A 474 -18.94 -19.41 6.02
CA LEU A 474 -18.97 -20.15 7.30
C LEU A 474 -20.08 -19.67 8.26
N GLY A 475 -20.74 -18.58 7.92
CA GLY A 475 -21.69 -17.91 8.79
C GLY A 475 -21.04 -16.90 9.74
N PRO A 476 -21.82 -15.89 10.20
CA PRO A 476 -21.31 -14.71 10.90
C PRO A 476 -20.72 -14.98 12.29
N ASP A 477 -21.01 -16.13 12.89
CA ASP A 477 -20.61 -16.49 14.27
C ASP A 477 -19.53 -17.59 14.30
N HIS A 478 -18.95 -17.91 13.14
CA HIS A 478 -17.89 -18.93 13.07
C HIS A 478 -16.56 -18.40 13.67
N PRO A 479 -15.79 -19.22 14.41
CA PRO A 479 -14.53 -18.79 15.05
C PRO A 479 -13.50 -18.15 14.10
N LYS A 480 -13.46 -18.57 12.82
CA LYS A 480 -12.57 -17.91 11.82
C LYS A 480 -12.98 -16.47 11.54
N VAL A 481 -14.28 -16.15 11.61
CA VAL A 481 -14.77 -14.75 11.50
C VAL A 481 -14.21 -13.90 12.62
N ALA A 482 -14.13 -14.41 13.85
CA ALA A 482 -13.52 -13.68 14.96
C ALA A 482 -12.03 -13.38 14.73
N ILE A 483 -11.31 -14.25 14.04
CA ILE A 483 -9.91 -14.01 13.65
C ILE A 483 -9.83 -12.87 12.62
N MET A 484 -10.66 -12.91 11.56
CA MET A 484 -10.71 -11.89 10.51
C MET A 484 -11.12 -10.52 11.05
N LEU A 485 -12.15 -10.48 11.91
CA LEU A 485 -12.59 -9.26 12.61
C LEU A 485 -11.46 -8.63 13.42
N ASN A 486 -10.74 -9.45 14.19
CA ASN A 486 -9.62 -8.96 14.98
C ASN A 486 -8.48 -8.41 14.11
N ASN A 487 -8.12 -9.12 13.04
CA ASN A 487 -7.04 -8.69 12.14
C ASN A 487 -7.39 -7.39 11.39
N LEU A 488 -8.67 -7.24 11.01
CA LEU A 488 -9.18 -6.00 10.45
C LEU A 488 -9.15 -4.86 11.47
N ALA A 489 -9.59 -5.14 12.71
CA ALA A 489 -9.62 -4.15 13.78
C ALA A 489 -8.22 -3.67 14.19
N VAL A 490 -7.24 -4.57 14.25
CA VAL A 490 -5.84 -4.19 14.51
C VAL A 490 -5.35 -3.22 13.45
N SER A 491 -5.57 -3.52 12.16
CA SER A 491 -5.15 -2.61 11.08
C SER A 491 -5.86 -1.25 11.11
N LEU A 492 -7.13 -1.21 11.53
CA LEU A 492 -7.83 0.05 11.74
C LEU A 492 -7.24 0.85 12.90
N ALA A 493 -6.90 0.18 14.00
CA ALA A 493 -6.26 0.82 15.16
C ALA A 493 -4.88 1.39 14.80
N ASP A 494 -4.08 0.66 14.02
CA ASP A 494 -2.77 1.08 13.53
C ASP A 494 -2.86 2.34 12.63
N LEU A 495 -3.97 2.48 11.91
CA LEU A 495 -4.30 3.67 11.12
C LEU A 495 -4.94 4.81 11.95
N GLY A 496 -4.92 4.73 13.29
CA GLY A 496 -5.55 5.72 14.17
C GLY A 496 -7.09 5.68 14.23
N ARG A 497 -7.72 4.67 13.58
CA ARG A 497 -9.19 4.52 13.46
C ARG A 497 -9.75 3.61 14.56
N ALA A 498 -9.30 3.81 15.81
CA ALA A 498 -9.67 2.98 16.96
C ALA A 498 -11.19 2.93 17.21
N GLY A 499 -11.93 4.00 16.88
CA GLY A 499 -13.38 4.03 16.98
C GLY A 499 -14.10 3.03 16.07
N GLU A 500 -13.53 2.73 14.90
CA GLU A 500 -14.04 1.70 13.99
C GLU A 500 -13.56 0.29 14.38
N ALA A 501 -12.40 0.20 15.02
CA ALA A 501 -11.83 -1.06 15.49
C ALA A 501 -12.63 -1.64 16.68
N GLU A 502 -13.09 -0.80 17.60
CA GLU A 502 -13.78 -1.23 18.84
C GLU A 502 -14.97 -2.17 18.60
N PRO A 503 -15.98 -1.83 17.77
CA PRO A 503 -17.14 -2.71 17.56
C PRO A 503 -16.74 -4.05 16.94
N LEU A 504 -15.74 -4.09 16.07
CA LEU A 504 -15.24 -5.32 15.46
C LEU A 504 -14.56 -6.21 16.53
N GLN A 505 -13.77 -5.61 17.42
CA GLN A 505 -13.10 -6.33 18.51
C GLN A 505 -14.09 -6.86 19.54
N ARG A 506 -15.15 -6.12 19.88
CA ARG A 506 -16.22 -6.61 20.76
C ARG A 506 -16.92 -7.81 20.14
N ARG A 507 -17.24 -7.75 18.85
CA ARG A 507 -17.85 -8.87 18.14
C ARG A 507 -16.91 -10.08 18.08
N ALA A 508 -15.63 -9.86 17.78
CA ALA A 508 -14.62 -10.91 17.77
C ALA A 508 -14.48 -11.59 19.14
N LEU A 509 -14.52 -10.80 20.23
CA LEU A 509 -14.50 -11.32 21.60
C LEU A 509 -15.72 -12.19 21.88
N ALA A 510 -16.93 -11.71 21.59
CA ALA A 510 -18.18 -12.45 21.83
C ALA A 510 -18.21 -13.79 21.09
N ILE A 511 -17.82 -13.81 19.80
CA ILE A 511 -17.74 -15.05 19.02
C ILE A 511 -16.70 -16.00 19.63
N THR A 512 -15.52 -15.48 20.05
CA THR A 512 -14.45 -16.31 20.61
C THR A 512 -14.86 -16.92 21.95
N GLU A 513 -15.52 -16.14 22.84
CA GLU A 513 -16.04 -16.62 24.12
C GLU A 513 -17.12 -17.68 23.95
N ALA A 514 -18.04 -17.47 23.00
CA ALA A 514 -19.10 -18.43 22.73
C ALA A 514 -18.57 -19.76 22.18
N ALA A 515 -17.55 -19.71 21.31
CA ALA A 515 -17.02 -20.89 20.65
C ALA A 515 -16.00 -21.69 21.48
N LEU A 516 -15.17 -21.01 22.28
CA LEU A 516 -14.02 -21.64 22.97
C LEU A 516 -14.14 -21.59 24.50
N GLY A 517 -15.12 -20.88 25.01
CA GLY A 517 -15.29 -20.62 26.44
C GLY A 517 -14.52 -19.36 26.92
N PRO A 518 -14.98 -18.78 28.08
CA PRO A 518 -14.51 -17.47 28.56
C PRO A 518 -13.06 -17.43 29.02
N ASP A 519 -12.45 -18.59 29.32
CA ASP A 519 -11.10 -18.70 29.87
C ASP A 519 -10.08 -19.25 28.85
N HIS A 520 -10.47 -19.34 27.59
CA HIS A 520 -9.56 -19.82 26.53
C HIS A 520 -8.46 -18.77 26.21
N PRO A 521 -7.20 -19.17 25.95
CA PRO A 521 -6.09 -18.24 25.64
C PRO A 521 -6.38 -17.24 24.51
N ASN A 522 -7.17 -17.62 23.50
CA ASN A 522 -7.55 -16.71 22.42
C ASN A 522 -8.46 -15.58 22.92
N VAL A 523 -9.27 -15.79 23.98
CA VAL A 523 -10.07 -14.73 24.62
C VAL A 523 -9.14 -13.68 25.22
N ALA A 524 -8.04 -14.06 25.86
CA ALA A 524 -7.05 -13.12 26.38
C ALA A 524 -6.45 -12.21 25.29
N ILE A 525 -6.24 -12.75 24.07
CA ILE A 525 -5.78 -11.95 22.93
C ILE A 525 -6.82 -10.92 22.53
N ARG A 526 -8.11 -11.31 22.42
CA ARG A 526 -9.22 -10.41 22.05
C ARG A 526 -9.44 -9.33 23.09
N LEU A 527 -9.43 -9.69 24.37
CA LEU A 527 -9.55 -8.76 25.50
C LEU A 527 -8.43 -7.71 25.48
N ASN A 528 -7.18 -8.13 25.27
CA ASN A 528 -6.05 -7.23 25.21
C ASN A 528 -6.16 -6.24 24.03
N ASN A 529 -6.51 -6.71 22.84
CA ASN A 529 -6.62 -5.85 21.66
C ASN A 529 -7.77 -4.83 21.83
N LEU A 530 -8.92 -5.26 22.36
CA LEU A 530 -10.03 -4.35 22.69
C LEU A 530 -9.59 -3.30 23.73
N ALA A 531 -8.86 -3.72 24.76
CA ALA A 531 -8.37 -2.82 25.78
C ALA A 531 -7.38 -1.76 25.22
N LEU A 532 -6.52 -2.16 24.27
CA LEU A 532 -5.62 -1.21 23.60
C LEU A 532 -6.42 -0.15 22.82
N SER A 533 -7.42 -0.55 22.05
CA SER A 533 -8.28 0.39 21.31
C SER A 533 -9.08 1.30 22.25
N LEU A 534 -9.63 0.77 23.35
CA LEU A 534 -10.33 1.58 24.36
C LEU A 534 -9.39 2.61 25.00
N ARG A 535 -8.14 2.24 25.28
CA ARG A 535 -7.14 3.17 25.82
C ARG A 535 -6.85 4.29 24.82
N THR A 536 -6.65 3.96 23.54
CA THR A 536 -6.44 4.96 22.47
C THR A 536 -7.63 5.91 22.36
N LEU A 537 -8.86 5.44 22.65
CA LEU A 537 -10.07 6.26 22.71
C LEU A 537 -10.21 7.05 24.03
N GLY A 538 -9.19 7.08 24.90
CA GLY A 538 -9.25 7.76 26.20
C GLY A 538 -10.09 7.03 27.28
N ARG A 539 -10.52 5.80 27.00
CA ARG A 539 -11.39 4.99 27.88
C ARG A 539 -10.59 3.96 28.69
N ALA A 540 -9.47 4.40 29.29
CA ALA A 540 -8.55 3.54 30.03
C ALA A 540 -9.23 2.84 31.23
N GLY A 541 -10.26 3.45 31.85
CA GLY A 541 -11.04 2.83 32.91
C GLY A 541 -11.81 1.58 32.49
N GLU A 542 -12.24 1.50 31.23
CA GLU A 542 -12.85 0.30 30.67
C GLU A 542 -11.80 -0.73 30.20
N ALA A 543 -10.62 -0.26 29.80
CA ALA A 543 -9.52 -1.12 29.35
C ALA A 543 -8.92 -1.93 30.51
N GLU A 544 -8.78 -1.34 31.69
CA GLU A 544 -8.14 -1.97 32.88
C GLU A 544 -8.74 -3.35 33.24
N PRO A 545 -10.06 -3.49 33.48
CA PRO A 545 -10.64 -4.78 33.84
C PRO A 545 -10.46 -5.85 32.77
N LEU A 546 -10.49 -5.47 31.49
CA LEU A 546 -10.25 -6.39 30.37
C LEU A 546 -8.80 -6.91 30.38
N GLN A 547 -7.84 -6.02 30.64
CA GLN A 547 -6.43 -6.39 30.72
C GLN A 547 -6.12 -7.26 31.94
N ARG A 548 -6.74 -6.99 33.10
CA ARG A 548 -6.60 -7.87 34.28
C ARG A 548 -7.12 -9.27 33.98
N ARG A 549 -8.29 -9.36 33.31
CA ARG A 549 -8.83 -10.66 32.90
C ARG A 549 -7.94 -11.34 31.86
N ALA A 550 -7.43 -10.62 30.87
CA ALA A 550 -6.49 -11.16 29.89
C ALA A 550 -5.21 -11.70 30.52
N LEU A 551 -4.66 -10.99 31.53
CA LEU A 551 -3.50 -11.44 32.31
C LEU A 551 -3.82 -12.73 33.06
N ALA A 552 -4.94 -12.76 33.80
CA ALA A 552 -5.33 -13.94 34.59
C ALA A 552 -5.49 -15.18 33.70
N ILE A 553 -6.17 -15.07 32.54
CA ILE A 553 -6.31 -16.17 31.58
C ILE A 553 -4.93 -16.60 31.05
N THR A 554 -4.04 -15.64 30.73
CA THR A 554 -2.71 -15.94 30.19
C THR A 554 -1.86 -16.67 31.24
N GLU A 555 -1.87 -16.22 32.49
CA GLU A 555 -1.12 -16.84 33.59
C GLU A 555 -1.64 -18.25 33.90
N ALA A 556 -2.95 -18.44 33.89
CA ALA A 556 -3.58 -19.75 34.12
C ALA A 556 -3.24 -20.76 33.02
N ALA A 557 -3.19 -20.32 31.77
CA ALA A 557 -2.99 -21.21 30.62
C ALA A 557 -1.51 -21.49 30.29
N LEU A 558 -0.63 -20.51 30.48
CA LEU A 558 0.79 -20.56 30.03
C LEU A 558 1.78 -20.50 31.19
N GLY A 559 1.32 -20.17 32.36
CA GLY A 559 2.15 -19.92 33.55
C GLY A 559 2.47 -18.45 33.77
N PRO A 560 2.76 -18.06 35.03
CA PRO A 560 2.97 -16.66 35.43
C PRO A 560 4.29 -16.06 34.88
N ASP A 561 5.24 -16.90 34.48
CA ASP A 561 6.55 -16.47 33.98
C ASP A 561 6.70 -16.62 32.45
N HIS A 562 5.60 -16.80 31.75
CA HIS A 562 5.61 -16.87 30.29
C HIS A 562 5.71 -15.49 29.64
N LEU A 563 6.43 -15.35 28.52
CA LEU A 563 6.64 -14.06 27.81
C LEU A 563 5.35 -13.32 27.47
N LYS A 564 4.26 -14.06 27.15
CA LYS A 564 2.96 -13.46 26.91
C LYS A 564 2.37 -12.81 28.18
N ALA A 565 2.66 -13.35 29.38
CA ALA A 565 2.25 -12.71 30.62
C ALA A 565 3.01 -11.40 30.83
N ALA A 566 4.30 -11.32 30.50
CA ALA A 566 5.07 -10.08 30.54
C ALA A 566 4.46 -8.99 29.64
N THR A 567 4.01 -9.35 28.44
CA THR A 567 3.32 -8.42 27.53
C THR A 567 1.99 -7.92 28.12
N ARG A 568 1.19 -8.81 28.77
CA ARG A 568 -0.08 -8.41 29.41
C ARG A 568 0.17 -7.51 30.62
N LEU A 569 1.20 -7.78 31.40
CA LEU A 569 1.62 -6.94 32.53
C LEU A 569 1.97 -5.52 32.08
N ASP A 570 2.75 -5.37 31.02
CA ASP A 570 3.10 -4.05 30.47
C ASP A 570 1.88 -3.28 29.96
N ASN A 571 0.98 -3.96 29.22
CA ASN A 571 -0.21 -3.32 28.71
C ASN A 571 -1.14 -2.84 29.85
N LEU A 572 -1.30 -3.65 30.91
CA LEU A 572 -2.03 -3.26 32.13
C LEU A 572 -1.33 -2.07 32.83
N ALA A 573 -0.03 -2.12 32.97
CA ALA A 573 0.75 -1.03 33.57
C ALA A 573 0.57 0.28 32.81
N LEU A 574 0.52 0.22 31.47
CA LEU A 574 0.29 1.38 30.62
C LEU A 574 -1.10 1.99 30.84
N SER A 575 -2.14 1.16 30.97
CA SER A 575 -3.50 1.64 31.28
C SER A 575 -3.58 2.24 32.68
N LEU A 576 -2.93 1.63 33.67
CA LEU A 576 -2.85 2.17 35.04
C LEU A 576 -2.15 3.55 35.06
N ARG A 577 -1.07 3.69 34.29
CA ARG A 577 -0.39 4.98 34.12
C ARG A 577 -1.32 6.04 33.52
N THR A 578 -2.05 5.70 32.47
CA THR A 578 -3.04 6.60 31.85
C THR A 578 -4.14 7.03 32.86
N LEU A 579 -4.46 6.17 33.84
CA LEU A 579 -5.39 6.45 34.93
C LEU A 579 -4.73 7.22 36.09
N GLY A 580 -3.49 7.66 35.99
CA GLY A 580 -2.76 8.34 37.07
C GLY A 580 -2.28 7.43 38.21
N ARG A 581 -2.36 6.09 38.01
CA ARG A 581 -1.99 5.07 39.02
C ARG A 581 -0.62 4.46 38.73
N ALA A 582 0.39 5.33 38.46
CA ALA A 582 1.75 4.92 38.09
C ALA A 582 2.44 4.09 39.19
N GLY A 583 2.12 4.32 40.46
CA GLY A 583 2.64 3.53 41.56
C GLY A 583 2.23 2.05 41.55
N GLU A 584 1.03 1.75 41.00
CA GLU A 584 0.57 0.37 40.81
C GLU A 584 1.13 -0.26 39.52
N ALA A 585 1.50 0.57 38.53
CA ALA A 585 2.10 0.12 37.28
C ALA A 585 3.55 -0.34 37.47
N GLU A 586 4.34 0.30 38.33
CA GLU A 586 5.75 0.01 38.52
C GLU A 586 6.04 -1.46 38.86
N PRO A 587 5.42 -2.10 39.88
CA PRO A 587 5.71 -3.50 40.18
C PRO A 587 5.37 -4.46 39.05
N LEU A 588 4.36 -4.14 38.23
CA LEU A 588 3.98 -4.94 37.06
C LEU A 588 5.07 -4.85 35.97
N GLN A 589 5.61 -3.63 35.73
CA GLN A 589 6.68 -3.41 34.76
C GLN A 589 8.00 -4.07 35.21
N ARG A 590 8.33 -4.01 36.49
CA ARG A 590 9.50 -4.73 37.02
C ARG A 590 9.37 -6.25 36.83
N ARG A 591 8.18 -6.79 37.08
CA ARG A 591 7.90 -8.22 36.85
C ARG A 591 8.00 -8.58 35.38
N ALA A 592 7.43 -7.75 34.48
CA ALA A 592 7.52 -7.97 33.05
C ALA A 592 8.98 -7.98 32.56
N LEU A 593 9.81 -7.04 33.05
CA LEU A 593 11.25 -6.99 32.77
C LEU A 593 11.95 -8.26 33.25
N ALA A 594 11.74 -8.68 34.48
CA ALA A 594 12.38 -9.87 35.05
C ALA A 594 12.02 -11.15 34.25
N ILE A 595 10.75 -11.32 33.87
CA ILE A 595 10.31 -12.46 33.03
C ILE A 595 11.02 -12.41 31.67
N THR A 596 11.10 -11.24 31.04
CA THR A 596 11.71 -11.09 29.71
C THR A 596 13.21 -11.34 29.74
N GLU A 597 13.94 -10.82 30.76
CA GLU A 597 15.36 -11.07 30.94
C GLU A 597 15.68 -12.56 31.21
N ALA A 598 14.86 -13.22 32.02
CA ALA A 598 15.01 -14.65 32.30
C ALA A 598 14.78 -15.54 31.07
N ALA A 599 13.83 -15.17 30.21
CA ALA A 599 13.45 -15.99 29.06
C ALA A 599 14.31 -15.77 27.82
N LEU A 600 14.76 -14.52 27.56
CA LEU A 600 15.45 -14.13 26.32
C LEU A 600 16.90 -13.70 26.53
N GLY A 601 17.33 -13.52 27.79
CA GLY A 601 18.62 -12.96 28.13
C GLY A 601 18.62 -11.43 28.25
N PRO A 602 19.63 -10.86 28.96
CA PRO A 602 19.64 -9.45 29.34
C PRO A 602 19.85 -8.45 28.20
N ASP A 603 20.33 -8.92 27.04
CA ASP A 603 20.68 -8.08 25.89
C ASP A 603 19.71 -8.27 24.71
N HIS A 604 18.57 -8.94 24.93
CA HIS A 604 17.57 -9.11 23.90
C HIS A 604 16.80 -7.80 23.61
N PRO A 605 16.45 -7.47 22.37
CA PRO A 605 15.69 -6.24 22.02
C PRO A 605 14.40 -6.04 22.82
N ASP A 606 13.68 -7.11 23.14
CA ASP A 606 12.46 -7.03 23.96
C ASP A 606 12.75 -6.54 25.39
N VAL A 607 13.95 -6.81 25.92
CA VAL A 607 14.38 -6.29 27.23
C VAL A 607 14.52 -4.76 27.16
N ALA A 608 15.03 -4.22 26.06
CA ALA A 608 15.11 -2.78 25.86
C ALA A 608 13.71 -2.12 25.89
N ILE A 609 12.70 -2.76 25.30
CA ILE A 609 11.31 -2.30 25.36
C ILE A 609 10.80 -2.25 26.82
N ARG A 610 11.04 -3.33 27.59
CA ARG A 610 10.61 -3.38 29.00
C ARG A 610 11.35 -2.36 29.87
N LEU A 611 12.65 -2.19 29.66
CA LEU A 611 13.46 -1.17 30.34
C LEU A 611 12.92 0.24 30.06
N ASN A 612 12.61 0.53 28.80
CA ASN A 612 12.06 1.82 28.41
C ASN A 612 10.67 2.08 29.01
N ASN A 613 9.79 1.07 29.03
CA ASN A 613 8.47 1.17 29.66
C ASN A 613 8.58 1.43 31.16
N LEU A 614 9.43 0.68 31.89
CA LEU A 614 9.68 0.89 33.32
C LEU A 614 10.27 2.28 33.59
N ALA A 615 11.26 2.70 32.81
CA ALA A 615 11.88 4.02 32.95
C ALA A 615 10.86 5.16 32.71
N THR A 616 9.97 5.01 31.73
CA THR A 616 8.89 5.99 31.52
C THR A 616 7.91 6.00 32.70
N GLY A 617 7.61 4.85 33.30
CA GLY A 617 6.82 4.76 34.55
C GLY A 617 7.49 5.49 35.72
N LEU A 618 8.78 5.28 35.92
CA LEU A 618 9.57 5.96 36.94
C LEU A 618 9.66 7.48 36.70
N TYR A 619 9.82 7.89 35.46
CA TYR A 619 9.80 9.30 35.08
C TYR A 619 8.47 9.98 35.48
N VAL A 620 7.34 9.34 35.21
CA VAL A 620 6.01 9.85 35.59
C VAL A 620 5.86 9.95 37.13
N LEU A 621 6.56 9.08 37.87
CA LEU A 621 6.62 9.14 39.33
C LEU A 621 7.62 10.19 39.88
N GLY A 622 8.23 11.00 38.99
CA GLY A 622 9.26 11.99 39.39
C GLY A 622 10.61 11.38 39.81
N ARG A 623 10.87 10.14 39.41
CA ARG A 623 12.10 9.38 39.73
C ARG A 623 13.03 9.32 38.51
N ALA A 624 13.32 10.46 37.90
CA ALA A 624 14.15 10.56 36.69
C ALA A 624 15.59 10.04 36.91
N GLU A 625 16.14 10.13 38.11
CA GLU A 625 17.46 9.57 38.47
C GLU A 625 17.50 8.04 38.30
N GLU A 626 16.41 7.34 38.58
CA GLU A 626 16.31 5.90 38.39
C GLU A 626 15.96 5.51 36.95
N ALA A 627 15.24 6.40 36.23
CA ALA A 627 14.86 6.17 34.85
C ALA A 627 16.06 6.27 33.88
N GLU A 628 16.94 7.27 34.07
CA GLU A 628 18.08 7.52 33.17
C GLU A 628 18.97 6.29 32.92
N PRO A 629 19.46 5.53 33.95
CA PRO A 629 20.31 4.37 33.72
C PRO A 629 19.60 3.24 32.95
N LEU A 630 18.29 3.05 33.18
CA LEU A 630 17.49 2.07 32.42
C LEU A 630 17.34 2.43 30.95
N GLN A 631 17.11 3.71 30.67
CA GLN A 631 17.02 4.22 29.29
C GLN A 631 18.37 4.15 28.57
N ARG A 632 19.49 4.43 29.24
CA ARG A 632 20.83 4.25 28.66
C ARG A 632 21.10 2.79 28.31
N ARG A 633 20.71 1.86 29.20
CA ARG A 633 20.81 0.42 28.89
C ARG A 633 19.92 0.02 27.74
N ALA A 634 18.65 0.51 27.71
CA ALA A 634 17.74 0.26 26.61
C ALA A 634 18.32 0.77 25.28
N LEU A 635 18.91 1.97 25.26
CA LEU A 635 19.56 2.55 24.09
C LEU A 635 20.72 1.68 23.60
N ALA A 636 21.61 1.26 24.51
CA ALA A 636 22.75 0.41 24.13
C ALA A 636 22.30 -0.93 23.51
N ILE A 637 21.28 -1.58 24.09
CA ILE A 637 20.71 -2.83 23.55
C ILE A 637 20.08 -2.58 22.18
N THR A 638 19.30 -1.50 22.03
CA THR A 638 18.61 -1.17 20.78
C THR A 638 19.60 -0.86 19.66
N GLU A 639 20.66 -0.06 19.95
CA GLU A 639 21.71 0.26 18.99
C GLU A 639 22.52 -0.98 18.57
N ALA A 640 22.84 -1.86 19.52
CA ALA A 640 23.57 -3.09 19.23
C ALA A 640 22.75 -4.08 18.37
N ALA A 641 21.45 -4.16 18.61
CA ALA A 641 20.57 -5.13 17.95
C ALA A 641 20.05 -4.66 16.59
N LEU A 642 19.74 -3.35 16.44
CA LEU A 642 19.04 -2.80 15.27
C LEU A 642 19.90 -1.81 14.47
N GLY A 643 21.09 -1.46 14.98
CA GLY A 643 21.94 -0.42 14.43
C GLY A 643 21.59 0.99 14.94
N PRO A 644 22.57 1.94 14.86
CA PRO A 644 22.46 3.26 15.48
C PRO A 644 21.42 4.19 14.83
N ASP A 645 21.00 3.89 13.61
CA ASP A 645 20.10 4.74 12.81
C ASP A 645 18.70 4.14 12.66
N HIS A 646 18.38 3.09 13.43
CA HIS A 646 17.06 2.48 13.38
C HIS A 646 16.00 3.36 14.07
N PRO A 647 14.73 3.45 13.56
CA PRO A 647 13.66 4.28 14.13
C PRO A 647 13.41 4.07 15.63
N ASN A 648 13.56 2.84 16.14
CA ASN A 648 13.38 2.54 17.55
C ASN A 648 14.48 3.20 18.42
N VAL A 649 15.68 3.43 17.87
CA VAL A 649 16.74 4.20 18.55
C VAL A 649 16.30 5.64 18.76
N ALA A 650 15.63 6.25 17.79
CA ALA A 650 15.08 7.60 17.93
C ALA A 650 14.08 7.70 19.08
N THR A 651 13.20 6.71 19.24
CA THR A 651 12.24 6.67 20.37
C THR A 651 12.95 6.55 21.72
N THR A 652 13.96 5.70 21.80
CA THR A 652 14.73 5.52 23.04
C THR A 652 15.56 6.76 23.38
N LEU A 653 16.15 7.43 22.38
CA LEU A 653 16.85 8.71 22.54
C LEU A 653 15.93 9.82 23.07
N ASP A 654 14.71 9.94 22.53
CA ASP A 654 13.74 10.93 23.01
C ASP A 654 13.36 10.70 24.47
N ASN A 655 13.07 9.45 24.86
CA ASN A 655 12.71 9.14 26.22
C ASN A 655 13.89 9.42 27.19
N LEU A 656 15.12 9.08 26.80
CA LEU A 656 16.31 9.42 27.57
C LEU A 656 16.47 10.95 27.70
N ALA A 657 16.27 11.67 26.61
CA ALA A 657 16.38 13.12 26.61
C ALA A 657 15.37 13.78 27.55
N LEU A 658 14.13 13.25 27.64
CA LEU A 658 13.14 13.75 28.60
C LEU A 658 13.60 13.58 30.04
N SER A 659 14.10 12.41 30.41
CA SER A 659 14.63 12.17 31.77
C SER A 659 15.84 13.05 32.08
N VAL A 660 16.75 13.21 31.12
CA VAL A 660 17.94 14.06 31.27
C VAL A 660 17.55 15.55 31.45
N ALA A 661 16.54 16.00 30.67
CA ALA A 661 16.04 17.37 30.79
C ALA A 661 15.37 17.64 32.16
N ASP A 662 14.60 16.67 32.67
CA ASP A 662 13.94 16.76 33.99
C ASP A 662 14.97 16.81 35.17
N LEU A 663 16.13 16.22 34.98
CA LEU A 663 17.26 16.32 35.87
C LEU A 663 17.99 17.69 35.80
N GLY A 664 17.40 18.68 35.09
CA GLY A 664 18.00 20.01 34.92
C GLY A 664 19.11 20.07 33.85
N ARG A 665 19.32 19.02 33.08
CA ARG A 665 20.41 18.87 32.12
C ARG A 665 19.88 19.04 30.67
N ALA A 666 19.06 20.06 30.43
CA ALA A 666 18.45 20.33 29.12
C ALA A 666 19.48 20.50 27.98
N GLY A 667 20.71 20.99 28.30
CA GLY A 667 21.80 21.07 27.35
C GLY A 667 22.35 19.71 26.88
N ASP A 668 22.26 18.67 27.73
CA ASP A 668 22.62 17.29 27.37
C ASP A 668 21.49 16.58 26.62
N ALA A 669 20.24 17.02 26.82
CA ALA A 669 19.06 16.48 26.13
C ALA A 669 18.98 16.93 24.65
N GLU A 670 19.39 18.17 24.34
CA GLU A 670 19.30 18.71 22.97
C GLU A 670 19.99 17.85 21.91
N PRO A 671 21.26 17.40 22.07
CA PRO A 671 21.93 16.56 21.07
C PRO A 671 21.24 15.20 20.88
N LEU A 672 20.67 14.60 21.94
CA LEU A 672 19.92 13.35 21.86
C LEU A 672 18.66 13.54 21.01
N GLN A 673 17.92 14.61 21.23
CA GLN A 673 16.71 14.93 20.47
C GLN A 673 16.99 15.30 19.00
N ARG A 674 18.09 16.01 18.72
CA ARG A 674 18.52 16.27 17.34
C ARG A 674 18.85 14.98 16.60
N ARG A 675 19.55 14.05 17.26
CA ARG A 675 19.84 12.75 16.69
C ARG A 675 18.56 11.94 16.46
N ALA A 676 17.64 11.94 17.43
CA ALA A 676 16.34 11.27 17.30
C ALA A 676 15.53 11.82 16.11
N LEU A 677 15.51 13.15 15.95
CA LEU A 677 14.85 13.81 14.82
C LEU A 677 15.49 13.42 13.48
N ALA A 678 16.83 13.49 13.38
CA ALA A 678 17.54 13.14 12.16
C ALA A 678 17.27 11.68 11.72
N ILE A 679 17.30 10.73 12.66
CA ILE A 679 16.98 9.32 12.40
C ILE A 679 15.53 9.20 11.89
N ALA A 680 14.57 9.88 12.54
CA ALA A 680 13.17 9.79 12.17
C ALA A 680 12.89 10.43 10.79
N GLU A 681 13.51 11.56 10.47
CA GLU A 681 13.35 12.22 9.17
C GLU A 681 13.89 11.35 8.02
N VAL A 682 15.01 10.67 8.24
CA VAL A 682 15.60 9.75 7.24
C VAL A 682 14.75 8.49 7.09
N ALA A 683 14.28 7.91 8.18
CA ALA A 683 13.62 6.62 8.18
C ALA A 683 12.13 6.68 7.80
N LEU A 684 11.43 7.77 8.19
CA LEU A 684 9.97 7.89 8.05
C LEU A 684 9.55 8.98 7.05
N GLY A 685 10.52 9.79 6.61
CA GLY A 685 10.25 10.99 5.81
C GLY A 685 9.92 12.23 6.65
N PRO A 686 10.16 13.44 6.08
CA PRO A 686 10.10 14.71 6.82
C PRO A 686 8.69 15.11 7.29
N ASP A 687 7.65 14.52 6.72
CA ASP A 687 6.25 14.86 6.99
C ASP A 687 5.50 13.76 7.78
N HIS A 688 6.24 12.78 8.31
CA HIS A 688 5.63 11.71 9.11
C HIS A 688 5.17 12.22 10.49
N PRO A 689 4.01 11.78 11.04
CA PRO A 689 3.51 12.20 12.35
C PRO A 689 4.52 12.04 13.50
N ASP A 690 5.34 11.00 13.48
CA ASP A 690 6.38 10.79 14.48
C ASP A 690 7.49 11.85 14.42
N VAL A 691 7.77 12.40 13.25
CA VAL A 691 8.69 13.54 13.09
C VAL A 691 8.12 14.78 13.78
N ALA A 692 6.80 15.02 13.68
CA ALA A 692 6.16 16.11 14.39
C ALA A 692 6.32 16.02 15.91
N ILE A 693 6.23 14.81 16.48
CA ILE A 693 6.46 14.58 17.91
C ILE A 693 7.90 14.97 18.30
N ARG A 694 8.89 14.54 17.52
CA ARG A 694 10.31 14.82 17.78
C ARG A 694 10.64 16.30 17.60
N LEU A 695 10.08 16.94 16.58
CA LEU A 695 10.19 18.41 16.41
C LEU A 695 9.65 19.16 17.63
N ASN A 696 8.49 18.76 18.14
CA ASN A 696 7.89 19.36 19.32
C ASN A 696 8.72 19.14 20.59
N ASN A 697 9.31 17.92 20.78
CA ASN A 697 10.17 17.61 21.92
C ASN A 697 11.44 18.46 21.91
N LEU A 698 12.13 18.53 20.76
CA LEU A 698 13.31 19.38 20.58
C LEU A 698 12.98 20.86 20.83
N ALA A 699 11.86 21.33 20.26
CA ALA A 699 11.41 22.70 20.46
C ALA A 699 11.11 23.02 21.93
N THR A 700 10.53 22.07 22.67
CA THR A 700 10.28 22.22 24.12
C THR A 700 11.60 22.33 24.90
N SER A 701 12.61 21.54 24.56
CA SER A 701 13.93 21.65 25.20
C SER A 701 14.63 22.97 24.87
N LEU A 702 14.53 23.43 23.62
CA LEU A 702 15.06 24.73 23.20
C LEU A 702 14.34 25.89 23.94
N TYR A 703 13.04 25.79 24.12
CA TYR A 703 12.25 26.75 24.90
C TYR A 703 12.73 26.81 26.38
N VAL A 704 12.93 25.65 27.01
CA VAL A 704 13.46 25.56 28.40
C VAL A 704 14.87 26.15 28.50
N LEU A 705 15.67 26.02 27.43
CA LEU A 705 17.01 26.63 27.32
C LEU A 705 16.95 28.16 27.06
N GLY A 706 15.79 28.78 27.07
CA GLY A 706 15.62 30.21 26.79
C GLY A 706 15.80 30.61 25.33
N ARG A 707 15.58 29.70 24.41
CA ARG A 707 15.72 29.87 22.95
C ARG A 707 14.37 29.75 22.21
N PRO A 708 13.35 30.56 22.57
CA PRO A 708 12.03 30.47 21.94
C PRO A 708 12.05 30.77 20.43
N GLY A 709 13.01 31.60 19.96
CA GLY A 709 13.19 31.89 18.54
C GLY A 709 13.61 30.71 17.71
N ASP A 710 14.37 29.77 18.28
CA ASP A 710 14.75 28.52 17.63
C ASP A 710 13.66 27.45 17.75
N ALA A 711 12.83 27.52 18.78
CA ALA A 711 11.71 26.62 19.02
C ALA A 711 10.52 26.88 18.08
N GLU A 712 10.18 28.15 17.81
CA GLU A 712 9.00 28.56 17.02
C GLU A 712 8.94 27.86 15.64
N PRO A 713 9.97 27.88 14.78
CA PRO A 713 9.91 27.24 13.46
C PRO A 713 9.68 25.74 13.53
N LEU A 714 10.28 25.04 14.52
CA LEU A 714 10.07 23.61 14.72
C LEU A 714 8.65 23.29 15.14
N GLN A 715 8.06 24.10 16.05
CA GLN A 715 6.68 23.95 16.49
C GLN A 715 5.68 24.22 15.37
N ARG A 716 5.92 25.21 14.51
CA ARG A 716 5.09 25.46 13.34
C ARG A 716 5.09 24.28 12.36
N ARG A 717 6.27 23.71 12.11
CA ARG A 717 6.40 22.52 11.26
C ARG A 717 5.71 21.32 11.90
N ALA A 718 5.90 21.10 13.21
CA ALA A 718 5.22 20.03 13.93
C ALA A 718 3.69 20.15 13.85
N LEU A 719 3.16 21.38 14.04
CA LEU A 719 1.73 21.66 13.92
C LEU A 719 1.21 21.34 12.52
N ALA A 720 1.88 21.81 11.47
CA ALA A 720 1.46 21.58 10.09
C ALA A 720 1.40 20.09 9.74
N ILE A 721 2.43 19.31 10.10
CA ILE A 721 2.44 17.85 9.91
C ILE A 721 1.28 17.18 10.68
N THR A 722 1.08 17.56 11.94
CA THR A 722 0.03 16.97 12.79
C THR A 722 -1.38 17.27 12.26
N GLU A 723 -1.63 18.49 11.77
CA GLU A 723 -2.92 18.87 11.18
C GLU A 723 -3.23 18.07 9.89
N VAL A 724 -2.23 17.87 9.05
CA VAL A 724 -2.38 17.07 7.81
C VAL A 724 -2.63 15.60 8.14
N ALA A 725 -1.90 15.04 9.09
CA ALA A 725 -1.93 13.61 9.37
C ALA A 725 -3.15 13.17 10.20
N LEU A 726 -3.56 13.99 11.20
CA LEU A 726 -4.58 13.61 12.17
C LEU A 726 -5.88 14.44 12.04
N GLY A 727 -5.85 15.47 11.22
CA GLY A 727 -6.94 16.44 11.09
C GLY A 727 -6.85 17.60 12.08
N PRO A 728 -7.45 18.79 11.73
CA PRO A 728 -7.27 20.05 12.46
C PRO A 728 -7.89 20.07 13.86
N ASP A 729 -8.78 19.13 14.19
CA ASP A 729 -9.50 19.06 15.46
C ASP A 729 -9.01 17.92 16.38
N HIS A 730 -7.89 17.27 16.02
CA HIS A 730 -7.33 16.20 16.82
C HIS A 730 -6.71 16.71 18.13
N PRO A 731 -6.83 16.02 19.28
CA PRO A 731 -6.27 16.45 20.56
C PRO A 731 -4.78 16.80 20.55
N ASN A 732 -3.97 16.10 19.74
CA ASN A 732 -2.55 16.39 19.60
C ASN A 732 -2.29 17.76 18.96
N VAL A 733 -3.18 18.23 18.07
CA VAL A 733 -3.11 19.58 17.50
C VAL A 733 -3.23 20.65 18.61
N ALA A 734 -4.10 20.40 19.61
CA ALA A 734 -4.21 21.32 20.75
C ALA A 734 -2.92 21.42 21.57
N ILE A 735 -2.15 20.31 21.70
CA ILE A 735 -0.85 20.31 22.37
C ILE A 735 0.16 21.16 21.58
N MET A 736 0.24 20.94 20.26
CA MET A 736 1.17 21.67 19.39
C MET A 736 0.84 23.18 19.36
N LEU A 737 -0.44 23.54 19.30
CA LEU A 737 -0.90 24.93 19.34
C LEU A 737 -0.51 25.62 20.65
N ASP A 738 -0.64 24.93 21.77
CA ASP A 738 -0.34 25.50 23.08
C ASP A 738 1.17 25.72 23.27
N ASN A 739 2.00 24.75 22.86
CA ASN A 739 3.45 24.88 22.90
C ASN A 739 3.95 26.01 22.00
N LEU A 740 3.41 26.12 20.78
CA LEU A 740 3.71 27.22 19.87
C LEU A 740 3.29 28.59 20.47
N ALA A 741 2.11 28.64 21.08
CA ALA A 741 1.62 29.86 21.69
C ALA A 741 2.51 30.33 22.86
N LEU A 742 3.08 29.42 23.65
CA LEU A 742 4.04 29.78 24.71
C LEU A 742 5.30 30.40 24.12
N SER A 743 5.91 29.78 23.11
CA SER A 743 7.11 30.35 22.45
C SER A 743 6.82 31.71 21.81
N VAL A 744 5.67 31.86 21.13
CA VAL A 744 5.26 33.14 20.50
C VAL A 744 5.00 34.24 21.55
N ALA A 745 4.40 33.89 22.69
CA ALA A 745 4.16 34.81 23.78
C ALA A 745 5.49 35.31 24.40
N ASP A 746 6.47 34.44 24.64
CA ASP A 746 7.77 34.80 25.17
C ASP A 746 8.64 35.62 24.20
N LEU A 747 8.35 35.54 22.91
CA LEU A 747 8.90 36.44 21.90
C LEU A 747 8.23 37.81 21.86
N GLY A 748 7.35 38.12 22.85
CA GLY A 748 6.66 39.39 22.96
C GLY A 748 5.42 39.51 22.06
N ARG A 749 4.98 38.45 21.43
CA ARG A 749 3.87 38.41 20.46
C ARG A 749 2.60 37.80 21.07
N ALA A 750 2.24 38.24 22.26
CA ALA A 750 1.07 37.70 22.98
C ALA A 750 -0.25 37.81 22.20
N GLY A 751 -0.38 38.81 21.28
CA GLY A 751 -1.52 38.94 20.38
C GLY A 751 -1.65 37.79 19.37
N ASP A 752 -0.52 37.22 18.92
CA ASP A 752 -0.50 36.06 18.02
C ASP A 752 -0.70 34.74 18.81
N ALA A 753 -0.35 34.73 20.08
CA ALA A 753 -0.52 33.56 20.93
C ALA A 753 -1.99 33.33 21.35
N GLU A 754 -2.77 34.39 21.57
CA GLU A 754 -4.17 34.29 21.99
C GLU A 754 -5.04 33.40 21.07
N PRO A 755 -5.09 33.62 19.75
CA PRO A 755 -5.92 32.79 18.87
C PRO A 755 -5.51 31.32 18.86
N LEU A 756 -4.21 31.02 18.98
CA LEU A 756 -3.69 29.65 19.07
C LEU A 756 -4.22 28.95 20.33
N GLN A 757 -4.14 29.62 21.48
CA GLN A 757 -4.62 29.09 22.76
C GLN A 757 -6.14 28.94 22.80
N ARG A 758 -6.91 29.85 22.19
CA ARG A 758 -8.35 29.69 22.04
C ARG A 758 -8.71 28.44 21.24
N ARG A 759 -8.03 28.25 20.14
CA ARG A 759 -8.22 27.05 19.32
C ARG A 759 -7.82 25.77 20.07
N ALA A 760 -6.70 25.79 20.79
CA ALA A 760 -6.27 24.66 21.61
C ALA A 760 -7.31 24.31 22.69
N LEU A 761 -7.88 25.33 23.35
CA LEU A 761 -8.94 25.15 24.35
C LEU A 761 -10.20 24.54 23.71
N ALA A 762 -10.66 25.07 22.59
CA ALA A 762 -11.86 24.58 21.91
C ALA A 762 -11.73 23.09 21.50
N ILE A 763 -10.58 22.72 20.93
CA ILE A 763 -10.30 21.32 20.57
C ILE A 763 -10.28 20.44 21.83
N THR A 764 -9.64 20.88 22.90
CA THR A 764 -9.53 20.11 24.14
C THR A 764 -10.89 19.91 24.79
N GLU A 765 -11.75 20.94 24.84
CA GLU A 765 -13.10 20.85 25.36
C GLU A 765 -13.99 19.90 24.55
N ALA A 766 -13.89 19.96 23.22
CA ALA A 766 -14.66 19.09 22.35
C ALA A 766 -14.24 17.61 22.46
N ALA A 767 -12.95 17.35 22.62
CA ALA A 767 -12.40 15.98 22.60
C ALA A 767 -12.42 15.31 23.98
N LEU A 768 -12.09 16.05 25.04
CA LEU A 768 -11.90 15.50 26.39
C LEU A 768 -12.98 15.95 27.40
N GLY A 769 -13.77 16.95 27.00
CA GLY A 769 -14.80 17.54 27.86
C GLY A 769 -14.34 18.78 28.66
N PRO A 770 -15.31 19.60 29.13
CA PRO A 770 -15.05 20.86 29.80
C PRO A 770 -14.39 20.73 31.19
N ASP A 771 -14.54 19.58 31.83
CA ASP A 771 -14.05 19.34 33.20
C ASP A 771 -12.79 18.48 33.25
N HIS A 772 -12.14 18.23 32.09
CA HIS A 772 -10.90 17.45 32.00
C HIS A 772 -9.72 18.28 32.55
N PRO A 773 -8.74 17.67 33.26
CA PRO A 773 -7.59 18.40 33.80
C PRO A 773 -6.78 19.18 32.73
N SER A 774 -6.68 18.65 31.52
CA SER A 774 -6.04 19.34 30.40
C SER A 774 -6.76 20.63 30.01
N THR A 775 -8.10 20.70 30.17
CA THR A 775 -8.87 21.92 29.93
C THR A 775 -8.48 22.99 30.92
N ALA A 776 -8.26 22.65 32.20
CA ALA A 776 -7.76 23.60 33.19
C ALA A 776 -6.39 24.21 32.82
N ILE A 777 -5.48 23.40 32.26
CA ILE A 777 -4.19 23.88 31.78
C ILE A 777 -4.36 24.91 30.65
N ARG A 778 -5.18 24.59 29.63
CA ARG A 778 -5.45 25.49 28.50
C ARG A 778 -6.13 26.80 28.96
N LEU A 779 -7.06 26.71 29.90
CA LEU A 779 -7.69 27.90 30.48
C LEU A 779 -6.67 28.79 31.19
N ASN A 780 -5.74 28.25 31.97
CA ASN A 780 -4.67 29.00 32.61
C ASN A 780 -3.70 29.65 31.61
N ASN A 781 -3.28 28.89 30.55
CA ASN A 781 -2.40 29.44 29.54
C ASN A 781 -3.05 30.62 28.79
N LEU A 782 -4.32 30.51 28.39
CA LEU A 782 -5.06 31.56 27.74
C LEU A 782 -5.25 32.79 28.69
N ALA A 783 -5.53 32.54 29.95
CA ALA A 783 -5.65 33.60 30.94
C ALA A 783 -4.33 34.37 31.14
N ASN A 784 -3.19 33.68 31.10
CA ASN A 784 -1.87 34.32 31.19
C ASN A 784 -1.60 35.23 29.99
N SER A 785 -1.90 34.75 28.76
CA SER A 785 -1.75 35.58 27.54
C SER A 785 -2.69 36.79 27.55
N LEU A 786 -3.93 36.64 28.01
CA LEU A 786 -4.86 37.76 28.16
C LEU A 786 -4.35 38.79 29.17
N ARG A 787 -3.73 38.36 30.29
CA ARG A 787 -3.09 39.26 31.25
C ARG A 787 -1.91 40.01 30.63
N ALA A 788 -1.06 39.30 29.87
CA ALA A 788 0.04 39.93 29.15
C ALA A 788 -0.46 41.00 28.14
N LEU A 789 -1.66 40.86 27.61
CA LEU A 789 -2.33 41.84 26.74
C LEU A 789 -3.08 42.93 27.52
N GLY A 790 -2.95 42.98 28.84
CA GLY A 790 -3.67 43.97 29.68
C GLY A 790 -5.18 43.69 29.88
N ARG A 791 -5.66 42.52 29.41
CA ARG A 791 -7.08 42.12 29.46
C ARG A 791 -7.39 41.27 30.70
N SER A 792 -7.01 41.74 31.87
CA SER A 792 -7.14 41.00 33.13
C SER A 792 -8.60 40.66 33.47
N ARG A 793 -9.58 41.48 33.06
CA ARG A 793 -11.01 41.21 33.25
C ARG A 793 -11.49 39.96 32.49
N ASP A 794 -10.95 39.74 31.31
CA ASP A 794 -11.30 38.59 30.47
C ASP A 794 -10.60 37.31 30.96
N ALA A 795 -9.46 37.45 31.65
CA ALA A 795 -8.71 36.32 32.22
C ALA A 795 -9.36 35.74 33.50
N GLU A 796 -10.06 36.58 34.29
CA GLU A 796 -10.60 36.20 35.60
C GLU A 796 -11.64 35.07 35.55
N PRO A 797 -12.63 35.07 34.62
CA PRO A 797 -13.58 33.95 34.51
C PRO A 797 -12.93 32.64 34.09
N LEU A 798 -11.87 32.68 33.26
CA LEU A 798 -11.14 31.50 32.85
C LEU A 798 -10.37 30.85 34.02
N LEU A 799 -9.74 31.70 34.88
CA LEU A 799 -9.03 31.20 36.06
C LEU A 799 -9.97 30.61 37.08
N ARG A 800 -11.17 31.20 37.30
CA ARG A 800 -12.20 30.63 38.18
C ARG A 800 -12.61 29.25 37.67
N ARG A 801 -12.94 29.14 36.39
CA ARG A 801 -13.31 27.88 35.79
C ARG A 801 -12.19 26.86 35.88
N ALA A 802 -10.95 27.25 35.65
CA ALA A 802 -9.79 26.35 35.78
C ALA A 802 -9.61 25.86 37.23
N ALA A 803 -9.96 26.66 38.24
CA ALA A 803 -9.88 26.30 39.66
C ALA A 803 -11.01 25.36 40.10
N GLU A 804 -12.15 25.36 39.41
CA GLU A 804 -13.31 24.49 39.69
C GLU A 804 -13.10 23.08 39.15
N ILE A 805 -12.22 22.88 38.15
CA ILE A 805 -11.91 21.60 37.57
C ILE A 805 -11.09 20.77 38.59
N PRO A 806 -11.52 19.55 38.95
CA PRO A 806 -10.84 18.73 39.93
C PRO A 806 -9.41 18.41 39.47
N ARG A 807 -8.42 18.82 40.23
CA ARG A 807 -7.05 18.35 40.08
C ARG A 807 -7.02 16.96 40.69
N HIS A 808 -6.94 15.90 39.86
CA HIS A 808 -6.59 14.60 40.41
C HIS A 808 -5.24 14.75 41.13
N ARG A 809 -5.28 14.76 42.43
CA ARG A 809 -4.10 14.64 43.29
C ARG A 809 -3.54 13.25 43.01
N SER A 810 -2.35 13.17 42.44
CA SER A 810 -1.49 12.02 42.57
C SER A 810 -1.26 11.82 44.07
N ALA A 811 -1.98 10.85 44.67
CA ALA A 811 -1.64 10.28 45.98
C ALA A 811 -0.60 9.18 45.78
#